data_1ee52af5313276ddb636a07d0ca86855
#
_entry.id   1ee52af5313276ddb636a07d0ca86855
#
_cell.length_a   1.000
_cell.length_b   1.000
_cell.length_c   1.000
_cell.angle_alpha   90.00
_cell.angle_beta   90.00
_cell.angle_gamma   90.00
#
_symmetry.space_group_name_H-M   'P 1'
#
loop_
_entity.id
_entity.type
_entity.pdbx_description
1 polymer ?
#
loop_
_entity_poly.entity_id
_entity_poly.type
_entity_poly.pdbx_seq_one_letter_code
_entity_poly.pdbx_strand_id
1 'polypeptide(L)'
;MKVADIREKFLNFFESKGHSIVRSSSLVPSNDPTLLFTNSGMVQFKDVFLGLESRPYTRATTAQRSVRAGGKHNDLENVGYTARHHTFFEMLGNFSFGDYFKREAIQYAWELLTTVYKLPKEKLWVTVYKEDDEAYDIWAKEVGVPAERIIRIGDNKGARYASDNFWQMADTGPCGPCSEIFFDHGEDVWGGPPGSPEEDGDRYIEIWNLVFMQFNRDEQGNMTPLPKPCVDTGMGLERIAAVLQHVHSNYEIDLFQHLIKAAGRETGVTDLSANSLKVIADHIRACSFLIVDGVIPGNEGRGYVLRRIIRRAIRHGYKLGCKKPFFYKLVPDLVAEMGVAYPELAQAQQRVTDVLKQEEERFGETIENGMEILEGALADLAKKGVTTLDGELAFKLHDTYGFPLDLTADVCRERSITVDEAGFDAAMARQREQARAAGKFKMATALEYTGDKTRFEGYDKLALEGAKVTALYVDGTSVAKMTAGQQGIVVLDTTPFYAESGGQVGDQGLIVAGATRFGVSDTQKIQADVFGHYGSLESGELKVGEVVTAQVDAVRRARTVRNHSATHLMHKALREVLGGHVQQKGSLVDADKTRFDFAHNAAMTADEIRRVEDIVNAEVLANAPTQAALMSFDDAVKGGAMALFGEKYGDEVRVLDIGTSRELCGGTHVSRTGDIGLFKIVMEGGVAAGIRRVEAITGDNSVRFVQKLDDQINEAAAALKTQPAELSPRIAQVQEQVKSLEKELAALKSKLASSQGDELVEKAVDVNGLKVLAAQLEGADAKTLRETMDKLKDKLGSAAIVLAAVEGGKVTLIAGVTADATAKVKAGELVNFVAQQVGGKGGGRPDMAQAGGTDPSALPQALAGVQAWVAGKL
;
A
#
# COMPACT_ATOMS: atom_id res chain seq x y z
N MET A 1 -35.52 -15.29 -11.56
CA MET A 1 -34.72 -16.09 -10.59
C MET A 1 -33.62 -15.16 -10.09
N LYS A 2 -33.43 -15.05 -8.77
CA LYS A 2 -32.38 -14.16 -8.20
C LYS A 2 -30.97 -14.74 -8.43
N VAL A 3 -29.96 -13.90 -8.47
CA VAL A 3 -28.54 -14.34 -8.61
C VAL A 3 -28.16 -15.36 -7.53
N ALA A 4 -28.58 -15.14 -6.28
CA ALA A 4 -28.34 -16.08 -5.18
C ALA A 4 -28.95 -17.47 -5.44
N ASP A 5 -30.18 -17.52 -5.95
CA ASP A 5 -30.88 -18.77 -6.27
C ASP A 5 -30.19 -19.53 -7.44
N ILE A 6 -29.69 -18.78 -8.43
CA ILE A 6 -28.97 -19.35 -9.58
C ILE A 6 -27.70 -20.04 -9.12
N ARG A 7 -26.91 -19.36 -8.28
CA ARG A 7 -25.67 -19.90 -7.68
C ARG A 7 -25.95 -21.19 -6.88
N GLU A 8 -26.92 -21.13 -6.01
CA GLU A 8 -27.31 -22.28 -5.18
C GLU A 8 -27.78 -23.47 -6.01
N LYS A 9 -28.66 -23.22 -7.01
CA LYS A 9 -29.16 -24.29 -7.89
C LYS A 9 -28.04 -24.94 -8.71
N PHE A 10 -27.04 -24.15 -9.16
CA PHE A 10 -25.89 -24.71 -9.87
C PHE A 10 -25.11 -25.66 -8.98
N LEU A 11 -24.74 -25.20 -7.79
CA LEU A 11 -23.95 -26.01 -6.84
C LEU A 11 -24.71 -27.29 -6.42
N ASN A 12 -25.99 -27.18 -6.07
CA ASN A 12 -26.82 -28.30 -5.64
C ASN A 12 -27.06 -29.29 -6.79
N PHE A 13 -27.21 -28.80 -8.03
CA PHE A 13 -27.34 -29.70 -9.20
C PHE A 13 -26.09 -30.58 -9.35
N PHE A 14 -24.89 -29.97 -9.32
CA PHE A 14 -23.67 -30.76 -9.45
C PHE A 14 -23.36 -31.61 -8.21
N GLU A 15 -23.74 -31.17 -7.02
CA GLU A 15 -23.69 -32.02 -5.83
C GLU A 15 -24.54 -33.28 -6.02
N SER A 16 -25.74 -33.17 -6.60
CA SER A 16 -26.61 -34.31 -6.93
C SER A 16 -26.00 -35.26 -7.97
N LYS A 17 -25.01 -34.77 -8.75
CA LYS A 17 -24.23 -35.56 -9.71
C LYS A 17 -22.92 -36.09 -9.11
N GLY A 18 -22.74 -36.00 -7.79
CA GLY A 18 -21.58 -36.57 -7.06
C GLY A 18 -20.37 -35.62 -7.02
N HIS A 19 -20.52 -34.34 -7.27
CA HIS A 19 -19.47 -33.36 -7.13
C HIS A 19 -19.39 -32.83 -5.70
N SER A 20 -18.17 -32.66 -5.19
CA SER A 20 -17.93 -31.96 -3.93
C SER A 20 -18.06 -30.45 -4.15
N ILE A 21 -18.86 -29.79 -3.32
CA ILE A 21 -18.93 -28.31 -3.33
C ILE A 21 -17.64 -27.78 -2.69
N VAL A 22 -16.83 -27.08 -3.48
CA VAL A 22 -15.56 -26.49 -3.04
C VAL A 22 -15.72 -24.98 -2.96
N ARG A 23 -15.28 -24.39 -1.85
CA ARG A 23 -15.31 -22.93 -1.67
C ARG A 23 -14.46 -22.21 -2.71
N SER A 24 -14.85 -20.98 -3.02
CA SER A 24 -14.01 -20.08 -3.81
C SER A 24 -12.63 -19.92 -3.17
N SER A 25 -11.58 -20.09 -3.97
CA SER A 25 -10.24 -19.74 -3.55
C SER A 25 -10.05 -18.23 -3.43
N SER A 26 -8.96 -17.80 -2.80
CA SER A 26 -8.56 -16.40 -2.74
C SER A 26 -8.38 -15.81 -4.14
N LEU A 27 -8.69 -14.54 -4.29
CA LEU A 27 -8.35 -13.76 -5.49
C LEU A 27 -6.84 -13.57 -5.67
N VAL A 28 -6.05 -13.80 -4.61
CA VAL A 28 -4.59 -13.81 -4.66
C VAL A 28 -4.13 -15.26 -4.78
N PRO A 29 -3.71 -15.71 -5.98
CA PRO A 29 -3.29 -17.09 -6.20
C PRO A 29 -2.00 -17.38 -5.42
N SER A 30 -1.98 -18.50 -4.69
CA SER A 30 -0.82 -18.93 -3.90
C SER A 30 0.23 -19.67 -4.75
N ASN A 31 -0.20 -20.36 -5.81
CA ASN A 31 0.61 -21.32 -6.53
C ASN A 31 1.02 -20.87 -7.94
N ASP A 32 0.69 -19.63 -8.34
CA ASP A 32 1.04 -19.14 -9.67
C ASP A 32 1.57 -17.70 -9.62
N PRO A 33 2.91 -17.51 -9.63
CA PRO A 33 3.53 -16.19 -9.60
C PRO A 33 3.31 -15.41 -10.89
N THR A 34 2.84 -16.04 -11.98
CA THR A 34 2.57 -15.39 -13.28
C THR A 34 1.22 -14.69 -13.31
N LEU A 35 0.31 -15.03 -12.40
CA LEU A 35 -1.01 -14.43 -12.29
C LEU A 35 -1.05 -13.37 -11.19
N LEU A 36 -1.55 -12.19 -11.54
CA LEU A 36 -1.84 -11.15 -10.55
C LEU A 36 -3.02 -11.56 -9.66
N PHE A 37 -4.08 -12.07 -10.28
CA PHE A 37 -5.31 -12.46 -9.59
C PHE A 37 -5.86 -13.78 -10.14
N THR A 38 -6.64 -14.46 -9.33
CA THR A 38 -7.45 -15.60 -9.76
C THR A 38 -8.48 -15.09 -10.79
N ASN A 39 -8.39 -15.57 -12.01
CA ASN A 39 -9.17 -15.10 -13.15
C ASN A 39 -10.15 -16.14 -13.72
N SER A 40 -10.15 -17.36 -13.15
CA SER A 40 -11.04 -18.46 -13.56
C SER A 40 -11.16 -19.52 -12.46
N GLY A 41 -12.16 -20.39 -12.58
CA GLY A 41 -12.44 -21.45 -11.61
C GLY A 41 -11.35 -22.51 -11.50
N MET A 42 -10.61 -22.75 -12.57
CA MET A 42 -9.59 -23.78 -12.61
C MET A 42 -8.30 -23.44 -11.85
N VAL A 43 -8.05 -22.17 -11.52
CA VAL A 43 -6.77 -21.73 -10.94
C VAL A 43 -6.44 -22.51 -9.66
N GLN A 44 -7.43 -22.74 -8.80
CA GLN A 44 -7.24 -23.51 -7.56
C GLN A 44 -7.02 -25.01 -7.79
N PHE A 45 -7.29 -25.52 -8.99
CA PHE A 45 -7.19 -26.94 -9.34
C PHE A 45 -6.07 -27.25 -10.34
N LYS A 46 -5.24 -26.25 -10.68
CA LYS A 46 -4.16 -26.40 -11.68
C LYS A 46 -3.28 -27.61 -11.37
N ASP A 47 -2.81 -27.75 -10.16
CA ASP A 47 -1.93 -28.84 -9.75
C ASP A 47 -2.65 -30.21 -9.71
N VAL A 48 -3.96 -30.19 -9.46
CA VAL A 48 -4.80 -31.41 -9.56
C VAL A 48 -4.91 -31.89 -11.01
N PHE A 49 -5.11 -30.99 -11.97
CA PHE A 49 -5.14 -31.33 -13.40
C PHE A 49 -3.81 -31.89 -13.90
N LEU A 50 -2.70 -31.35 -13.38
CA LEU A 50 -1.36 -31.81 -13.72
C LEU A 50 -0.96 -33.11 -13.00
N GLY A 51 -1.78 -33.60 -12.06
CA GLY A 51 -1.46 -34.77 -11.23
C GLY A 51 -0.41 -34.51 -10.15
N LEU A 52 -0.07 -33.26 -9.90
CA LEU A 52 0.89 -32.83 -8.87
C LEU A 52 0.25 -32.77 -7.48
N GLU A 53 -1.06 -32.62 -7.41
CA GLU A 53 -1.84 -32.61 -6.17
C GLU A 53 -2.96 -33.63 -6.23
N SER A 54 -3.25 -34.30 -5.09
CA SER A 54 -4.39 -35.19 -4.94
C SER A 54 -5.40 -34.62 -3.97
N ARG A 55 -6.67 -34.67 -4.35
CA ARG A 55 -7.80 -34.27 -3.51
C ARG A 55 -8.64 -35.49 -3.07
N PRO A 56 -9.38 -35.42 -1.97
CA PRO A 56 -10.24 -36.51 -1.52
C PRO A 56 -11.48 -36.71 -2.38
N TYR A 57 -11.57 -36.07 -3.53
CA TYR A 57 -12.67 -36.13 -4.49
C TYR A 57 -12.13 -36.11 -5.93
N THR A 58 -12.88 -36.72 -6.84
CA THR A 58 -12.57 -36.73 -8.28
C THR A 58 -13.49 -35.81 -9.08
N ARG A 59 -14.52 -35.26 -8.44
CA ARG A 59 -15.46 -34.28 -9.02
C ARG A 59 -15.61 -33.11 -8.07
N ALA A 60 -15.57 -31.90 -8.59
CA ALA A 60 -15.77 -30.68 -7.81
C ALA A 60 -16.72 -29.71 -8.51
N THR A 61 -17.40 -28.89 -7.73
CA THR A 61 -18.15 -27.73 -8.23
C THR A 61 -17.87 -26.52 -7.34
N THR A 62 -17.81 -25.34 -7.95
CA THR A 62 -17.52 -24.10 -7.22
C THR A 62 -18.19 -22.88 -7.89
N ALA A 63 -18.49 -21.87 -7.08
CA ALA A 63 -18.71 -20.51 -7.52
C ALA A 63 -17.45 -19.69 -7.20
N GLN A 64 -16.55 -19.56 -8.16
CA GLN A 64 -15.24 -18.94 -7.98
C GLN A 64 -15.30 -17.44 -8.21
N ARG A 65 -14.89 -16.65 -7.22
CA ARG A 65 -14.63 -15.23 -7.37
C ARG A 65 -13.44 -15.04 -8.31
N SER A 66 -13.58 -14.17 -9.28
CA SER A 66 -12.58 -13.94 -10.31
C SER A 66 -12.39 -12.46 -10.57
N VAL A 67 -11.16 -12.04 -10.84
CA VAL A 67 -10.81 -10.63 -11.17
C VAL A 67 -10.03 -10.58 -12.48
N ARG A 68 -10.47 -9.72 -13.40
CA ARG A 68 -9.83 -9.40 -14.67
C ARG A 68 -9.62 -7.88 -14.79
N ALA A 69 -8.60 -7.37 -14.10
CA ALA A 69 -8.31 -5.93 -14.02
C ALA A 69 -6.81 -5.62 -14.14
N GLY A 70 -6.04 -6.48 -14.81
CA GLY A 70 -4.61 -6.30 -15.04
C GLY A 70 -3.94 -7.56 -15.56
N GLY A 71 -2.72 -7.42 -16.09
CA GLY A 71 -2.00 -8.51 -16.74
C GLY A 71 -2.57 -8.87 -18.12
N LYS A 72 -2.52 -10.15 -18.50
CA LYS A 72 -3.01 -10.64 -19.80
C LYS A 72 -4.52 -10.54 -19.98
N HIS A 73 -5.28 -10.57 -18.88
CA HIS A 73 -6.73 -10.47 -18.87
C HIS A 73 -7.12 -9.17 -18.17
N ASN A 74 -7.49 -8.17 -18.95
CA ASN A 74 -7.83 -6.84 -18.45
C ASN A 74 -9.12 -6.33 -19.12
N ASP A 75 -10.23 -6.40 -18.39
CA ASP A 75 -11.54 -5.94 -18.86
C ASP A 75 -11.87 -4.52 -18.34
N LEU A 76 -10.98 -3.89 -17.59
CA LEU A 76 -11.22 -2.63 -16.89
C LEU A 76 -11.78 -1.52 -17.80
N GLU A 77 -11.24 -1.41 -19.01
CA GLU A 77 -11.63 -0.36 -19.97
C GLU A 77 -13.04 -0.53 -20.52
N ASN A 78 -13.54 -1.77 -20.58
CA ASN A 78 -14.85 -2.11 -21.09
C ASN A 78 -15.95 -1.97 -20.04
N VAL A 79 -15.60 -1.91 -18.76
CA VAL A 79 -16.55 -1.83 -17.65
C VAL A 79 -17.36 -0.55 -17.69
N GLY A 80 -18.67 -0.69 -17.70
CA GLY A 80 -19.64 0.41 -17.79
C GLY A 80 -20.01 0.83 -19.20
N TYR A 81 -19.27 0.38 -20.22
CA TYR A 81 -19.51 0.71 -21.64
C TYR A 81 -20.06 -0.45 -22.46
N THR A 82 -19.84 -1.68 -22.03
CA THR A 82 -20.38 -2.90 -22.61
C THR A 82 -21.40 -3.54 -21.68
N ALA A 83 -22.26 -4.42 -22.23
CA ALA A 83 -23.31 -5.08 -21.48
C ALA A 83 -22.80 -6.21 -20.56
N ARG A 84 -21.57 -6.72 -20.79
CA ARG A 84 -21.12 -8.04 -20.30
C ARG A 84 -19.75 -8.08 -19.63
N HIS A 85 -18.97 -6.99 -19.60
CA HIS A 85 -17.61 -6.98 -18.99
C HIS A 85 -17.62 -6.44 -17.58
N HIS A 86 -16.85 -7.10 -16.72
CA HIS A 86 -16.70 -6.78 -15.30
C HIS A 86 -15.25 -6.89 -14.86
N THR A 87 -14.84 -6.10 -13.87
CA THR A 87 -13.56 -6.30 -13.19
C THR A 87 -13.62 -7.50 -12.25
N PHE A 88 -14.75 -7.70 -11.60
CA PHE A 88 -15.02 -8.82 -10.72
C PHE A 88 -16.29 -9.55 -11.22
N PHE A 89 -16.22 -10.87 -11.27
CA PHE A 89 -17.35 -11.72 -11.60
C PHE A 89 -17.27 -13.05 -10.88
N GLU A 90 -18.38 -13.77 -10.83
CA GLU A 90 -18.42 -15.12 -10.29
C GLU A 90 -18.46 -16.12 -11.43
N MET A 91 -17.52 -17.07 -11.43
CA MET A 91 -17.48 -18.18 -12.38
C MET A 91 -18.00 -19.44 -11.72
N LEU A 92 -19.14 -19.92 -12.19
CA LEU A 92 -19.70 -21.20 -11.84
C LEU A 92 -18.99 -22.29 -12.64
N GLY A 93 -18.48 -23.32 -11.97
CA GLY A 93 -17.74 -24.37 -12.64
C GLY A 93 -18.01 -25.75 -12.07
N ASN A 94 -17.98 -26.76 -12.92
CA ASN A 94 -17.89 -28.15 -12.56
C ASN A 94 -16.64 -28.76 -13.17
N PHE A 95 -16.00 -29.64 -12.40
CA PHE A 95 -14.68 -30.16 -12.70
C PHE A 95 -14.69 -31.69 -12.55
N SER A 96 -13.97 -32.36 -13.45
CA SER A 96 -13.67 -33.80 -13.38
C SER A 96 -12.18 -34.02 -13.47
N PHE A 97 -11.63 -34.69 -12.47
CA PHE A 97 -10.21 -35.02 -12.39
C PHE A 97 -9.99 -36.48 -12.81
N GLY A 98 -10.27 -36.74 -14.12
CA GLY A 98 -10.16 -38.09 -14.68
C GLY A 98 -11.27 -39.06 -14.28
N ASP A 99 -12.44 -38.60 -13.89
CA ASP A 99 -13.62 -39.40 -13.54
C ASP A 99 -14.58 -39.51 -14.70
N TYR A 100 -15.05 -38.37 -15.24
CA TYR A 100 -15.85 -38.31 -16.45
C TYR A 100 -15.23 -37.32 -17.46
N PHE A 101 -15.77 -37.38 -18.70
CA PHE A 101 -15.21 -36.54 -19.76
C PHE A 101 -16.31 -35.89 -20.61
N LYS A 102 -16.13 -35.73 -21.91
CA LYS A 102 -17.01 -34.95 -22.81
C LYS A 102 -18.48 -35.28 -22.70
N ARG A 103 -18.82 -36.59 -22.73
CA ARG A 103 -20.21 -37.04 -22.76
C ARG A 103 -21.00 -36.55 -21.55
N GLU A 104 -20.53 -36.86 -20.36
CA GLU A 104 -21.21 -36.47 -19.13
C GLU A 104 -21.19 -34.95 -18.96
N ALA A 105 -20.07 -34.29 -19.27
CA ALA A 105 -19.99 -32.83 -19.20
C ALA A 105 -21.04 -32.14 -20.04
N ILE A 106 -21.22 -32.56 -21.30
CA ILE A 106 -22.21 -32.04 -22.23
C ILE A 106 -23.62 -32.36 -21.77
N GLN A 107 -23.89 -33.60 -21.33
CA GLN A 107 -25.21 -34.02 -20.84
C GLN A 107 -25.61 -33.24 -19.58
N TYR A 108 -24.72 -33.06 -18.62
CA TYR A 108 -24.98 -32.28 -17.42
C TYR A 108 -25.24 -30.79 -17.74
N ALA A 109 -24.48 -30.24 -18.66
CA ALA A 109 -24.68 -28.84 -19.09
C ALA A 109 -26.05 -28.65 -19.73
N TRP A 110 -26.44 -29.56 -20.63
CA TRP A 110 -27.73 -29.50 -21.29
C TRP A 110 -28.90 -29.72 -20.32
N GLU A 111 -28.79 -30.69 -19.41
CA GLU A 111 -29.80 -30.94 -18.39
C GLU A 111 -30.00 -29.72 -17.48
N LEU A 112 -28.91 -29.11 -16.99
CA LEU A 112 -29.00 -27.91 -16.16
C LEU A 112 -29.71 -26.76 -16.89
N LEU A 113 -29.28 -26.45 -18.10
CA LEU A 113 -29.85 -25.33 -18.88
C LEU A 113 -31.32 -25.54 -19.26
N THR A 114 -31.65 -26.74 -19.73
CA THR A 114 -32.98 -26.97 -20.33
C THR A 114 -34.01 -27.53 -19.33
N THR A 115 -33.59 -28.25 -18.30
CA THR A 115 -34.48 -28.88 -17.31
C THR A 115 -34.54 -28.08 -16.01
N VAL A 116 -33.39 -27.67 -15.46
CA VAL A 116 -33.35 -26.94 -14.20
C VAL A 116 -33.59 -25.44 -14.38
N TYR A 117 -32.87 -24.81 -15.31
CA TYR A 117 -33.05 -23.40 -15.63
C TYR A 117 -34.18 -23.14 -16.62
N LYS A 118 -34.67 -24.17 -17.32
CA LYS A 118 -35.79 -24.12 -18.25
C LYS A 118 -35.59 -23.16 -19.41
N LEU A 119 -34.37 -23.05 -19.90
CA LEU A 119 -34.10 -22.27 -21.11
C LEU A 119 -34.70 -22.94 -22.34
N PRO A 120 -35.27 -22.19 -23.30
CA PRO A 120 -35.81 -22.72 -24.54
C PRO A 120 -34.68 -23.30 -25.40
N LYS A 121 -34.81 -24.60 -25.75
CA LYS A 121 -33.80 -25.34 -26.52
C LYS A 121 -33.47 -24.70 -27.86
N GLU A 122 -34.49 -24.10 -28.48
CA GLU A 122 -34.38 -23.43 -29.76
C GLU A 122 -33.53 -22.19 -29.75
N LYS A 123 -33.30 -21.60 -28.59
CA LYS A 123 -32.43 -20.43 -28.41
C LYS A 123 -30.99 -20.79 -28.07
N LEU A 124 -30.65 -22.05 -27.90
CA LEU A 124 -29.32 -22.51 -27.55
C LEU A 124 -28.52 -22.90 -28.79
N TRP A 125 -27.33 -22.34 -28.93
CA TRP A 125 -26.35 -22.63 -29.96
C TRP A 125 -25.11 -23.17 -29.30
N VAL A 126 -24.34 -24.03 -29.99
CA VAL A 126 -23.10 -24.57 -29.46
C VAL A 126 -21.97 -24.47 -30.46
N THR A 127 -20.77 -24.28 -29.98
CA THR A 127 -19.56 -24.36 -30.79
C THR A 127 -18.74 -25.58 -30.39
N VAL A 128 -17.94 -26.10 -31.28
CA VAL A 128 -16.96 -27.15 -31.04
C VAL A 128 -15.66 -26.82 -31.78
N TYR A 129 -14.52 -27.25 -31.25
CA TYR A 129 -13.29 -27.17 -32.02
C TYR A 129 -13.37 -27.99 -33.28
N LYS A 130 -12.92 -27.46 -34.40
CA LYS A 130 -13.12 -28.04 -35.75
C LYS A 130 -12.79 -29.54 -35.87
N GLU A 131 -11.76 -29.97 -35.14
CA GLU A 131 -11.25 -31.33 -35.16
C GLU A 131 -11.86 -32.23 -34.04
N ASP A 132 -12.74 -31.69 -33.20
CA ASP A 132 -13.36 -32.43 -32.11
C ASP A 132 -14.70 -33.08 -32.58
N ASP A 133 -14.56 -34.14 -33.35
CA ASP A 133 -15.69 -34.91 -33.86
C ASP A 133 -16.47 -35.59 -32.73
N GLU A 134 -15.83 -35.99 -31.66
CA GLU A 134 -16.48 -36.60 -30.50
C GLU A 134 -17.47 -35.63 -29.84
N ALA A 135 -17.05 -34.39 -29.54
CA ALA A 135 -17.98 -33.39 -29.00
C ALA A 135 -19.11 -33.06 -29.95
N TYR A 136 -18.82 -32.94 -31.27
CA TYR A 136 -19.85 -32.72 -32.28
C TYR A 136 -20.88 -33.83 -32.29
N ASP A 137 -20.44 -35.07 -32.29
CA ASP A 137 -21.34 -36.26 -32.35
C ASP A 137 -22.21 -36.36 -31.07
N ILE A 138 -21.66 -36.05 -29.89
CA ILE A 138 -22.45 -36.02 -28.66
C ILE A 138 -23.54 -34.97 -28.75
N TRP A 139 -23.25 -33.75 -29.21
CA TRP A 139 -24.24 -32.70 -29.39
C TRP A 139 -25.33 -33.08 -30.42
N ALA A 140 -24.91 -33.59 -31.57
CA ALA A 140 -25.83 -33.87 -32.67
C ALA A 140 -26.65 -35.14 -32.45
N LYS A 141 -26.03 -36.25 -31.99
CA LYS A 141 -26.65 -37.58 -31.97
C LYS A 141 -27.22 -37.95 -30.61
N GLU A 142 -26.59 -37.53 -29.52
CA GLU A 142 -27.04 -37.89 -28.17
C GLU A 142 -27.94 -36.81 -27.56
N VAL A 143 -27.56 -35.56 -27.67
CA VAL A 143 -28.31 -34.41 -27.15
C VAL A 143 -29.41 -34.00 -28.12
N GLY A 144 -29.15 -34.12 -29.44
CA GLY A 144 -30.12 -33.82 -30.50
C GLY A 144 -30.20 -32.34 -30.86
N VAL A 145 -29.11 -31.61 -30.71
CA VAL A 145 -29.00 -30.24 -31.21
C VAL A 145 -28.95 -30.25 -32.74
N PRO A 146 -29.79 -29.48 -33.44
CA PRO A 146 -29.78 -29.40 -34.90
C PRO A 146 -28.41 -28.98 -35.45
N ALA A 147 -27.97 -29.57 -36.54
CA ALA A 147 -26.66 -29.35 -37.13
C ALA A 147 -26.36 -27.87 -37.44
N GLU A 148 -27.38 -27.11 -37.83
CA GLU A 148 -27.26 -25.66 -38.10
C GLU A 148 -26.97 -24.82 -36.86
N ARG A 149 -27.15 -25.38 -35.68
CA ARG A 149 -26.80 -24.71 -34.40
C ARG A 149 -25.57 -25.30 -33.72
N ILE A 150 -24.83 -26.16 -34.39
CA ILE A 150 -23.53 -26.67 -33.95
C ILE A 150 -22.44 -26.12 -34.87
N ILE A 151 -21.71 -25.12 -34.41
CA ILE A 151 -20.74 -24.41 -35.22
C ILE A 151 -19.32 -24.95 -34.93
N ARG A 152 -18.62 -25.32 -36.00
CA ARG A 152 -17.21 -25.74 -35.91
C ARG A 152 -16.27 -24.56 -36.07
N ILE A 153 -15.47 -24.26 -35.06
CA ILE A 153 -14.47 -23.20 -35.07
C ILE A 153 -13.06 -23.81 -35.16
N GLY A 154 -12.29 -23.39 -36.15
CA GLY A 154 -10.92 -23.83 -36.38
C GLY A 154 -9.87 -22.91 -35.73
N ASP A 155 -8.63 -23.02 -36.22
CA ASP A 155 -7.51 -22.17 -35.79
C ASP A 155 -7.66 -20.75 -36.40
N ASN A 156 -8.50 -19.94 -35.78
CA ASN A 156 -8.89 -18.62 -36.30
C ASN A 156 -8.02 -17.46 -35.78
N LYS A 157 -6.98 -17.76 -34.94
CA LYS A 157 -6.05 -16.77 -34.36
C LYS A 157 -4.61 -16.89 -34.89
N GLY A 158 -4.45 -17.48 -36.09
CA GLY A 158 -3.23 -17.41 -36.89
C GLY A 158 -2.14 -18.45 -36.58
N ALA A 159 -2.35 -19.39 -35.65
CA ALA A 159 -1.43 -20.46 -35.33
C ALA A 159 -2.18 -21.75 -34.94
N ARG A 160 -1.50 -22.89 -34.99
CA ARG A 160 -2.05 -24.18 -34.57
C ARG A 160 -2.50 -24.12 -33.11
N TYR A 161 -3.71 -24.58 -32.84
CA TYR A 161 -4.39 -24.51 -31.54
C TYR A 161 -4.66 -23.07 -31.04
N ALA A 162 -4.42 -22.05 -31.82
CA ALA A 162 -4.84 -20.69 -31.54
C ALA A 162 -6.27 -20.47 -32.05
N SER A 163 -7.25 -20.84 -31.26
CA SER A 163 -8.67 -20.88 -31.58
C SER A 163 -9.51 -20.42 -30.41
N ASP A 164 -10.70 -19.87 -30.69
CA ASP A 164 -11.68 -19.59 -29.66
C ASP A 164 -12.18 -20.90 -29.00
N ASN A 165 -12.21 -21.99 -29.75
CA ASN A 165 -12.59 -23.31 -29.23
C ASN A 165 -11.41 -24.22 -28.87
N PHE A 166 -10.23 -23.63 -28.59
CA PHE A 166 -9.12 -24.34 -27.98
C PHE A 166 -8.59 -23.52 -26.80
N TRP A 167 -8.92 -23.91 -25.60
CA TRP A 167 -8.62 -23.14 -24.40
C TRP A 167 -7.22 -23.41 -23.87
N GLN A 168 -6.56 -22.34 -23.41
CA GLN A 168 -5.23 -22.34 -22.79
C GLN A 168 -5.24 -21.36 -21.63
N MET A 169 -4.72 -21.78 -20.48
CA MET A 169 -4.65 -20.93 -19.29
C MET A 169 -3.71 -19.74 -19.46
N ALA A 170 -2.53 -20.05 -19.99
CA ALA A 170 -1.43 -19.10 -20.24
C ALA A 170 -0.55 -19.64 -21.37
N ASP A 171 0.69 -19.18 -21.45
CA ASP A 171 1.67 -19.72 -22.41
C ASP A 171 2.08 -21.17 -22.09
N THR A 172 1.87 -21.59 -20.84
CA THR A 172 2.16 -22.95 -20.32
C THR A 172 0.99 -23.45 -19.45
N GLY A 173 0.87 -24.75 -19.31
CA GLY A 173 -0.10 -25.40 -18.43
C GLY A 173 -1.15 -26.22 -19.13
N PRO A 174 -2.19 -26.69 -18.41
CA PRO A 174 -3.25 -27.52 -18.96
C PRO A 174 -4.01 -26.80 -20.05
N CYS A 175 -4.36 -27.54 -21.12
CA CYS A 175 -5.08 -27.00 -22.26
C CYS A 175 -5.84 -28.11 -23.01
N GLY A 176 -6.76 -27.70 -23.88
CA GLY A 176 -7.53 -28.63 -24.70
C GLY A 176 -8.66 -27.98 -25.49
N PRO A 177 -9.30 -28.72 -26.38
CA PRO A 177 -10.47 -28.23 -27.11
C PRO A 177 -11.60 -27.92 -26.15
N CYS A 178 -12.43 -26.94 -26.51
CA CYS A 178 -13.60 -26.60 -25.73
C CYS A 178 -14.87 -26.52 -26.61
N SER A 179 -15.98 -26.57 -25.93
CA SER A 179 -17.33 -26.39 -26.52
C SER A 179 -18.04 -25.29 -25.74
N GLU A 180 -18.42 -24.24 -26.43
CA GLU A 180 -19.11 -23.11 -25.82
C GLU A 180 -20.63 -23.20 -26.13
N ILE A 181 -21.42 -22.75 -25.16
CA ILE A 181 -22.86 -22.69 -25.27
C ILE A 181 -23.29 -21.23 -25.33
N PHE A 182 -24.04 -20.85 -26.33
CA PHE A 182 -24.53 -19.50 -26.58
C PHE A 182 -26.06 -19.45 -26.44
N PHE A 183 -26.56 -18.30 -26.04
CA PHE A 183 -27.98 -18.00 -25.97
C PHE A 183 -28.33 -16.90 -26.97
N ASP A 184 -29.35 -17.13 -27.81
CA ASP A 184 -29.92 -16.15 -28.77
C ASP A 184 -30.94 -15.27 -28.05
N HIS A 185 -30.62 -14.01 -27.84
CA HIS A 185 -31.53 -13.03 -27.24
C HIS A 185 -32.70 -12.66 -28.16
N GLY A 186 -32.62 -12.95 -29.47
CA GLY A 186 -33.63 -12.66 -30.44
C GLY A 186 -33.28 -11.54 -31.40
N GLU A 187 -34.15 -11.32 -32.38
CA GLU A 187 -33.90 -10.42 -33.53
C GLU A 187 -33.83 -8.94 -33.14
N ASP A 188 -34.39 -8.57 -32.00
CA ASP A 188 -34.34 -7.21 -31.47
C ASP A 188 -32.95 -6.77 -30.99
N VAL A 189 -32.03 -7.71 -30.84
CA VAL A 189 -30.64 -7.44 -30.43
C VAL A 189 -29.73 -7.64 -31.63
N TRP A 190 -28.86 -6.68 -31.91
CA TRP A 190 -27.89 -6.78 -33.00
C TRP A 190 -26.80 -7.83 -32.71
N GLY A 191 -26.47 -8.61 -33.74
CA GLY A 191 -25.39 -9.60 -33.74
C GLY A 191 -25.72 -10.83 -34.58
N GLY A 192 -24.72 -11.59 -34.96
CA GLY A 192 -24.82 -12.85 -35.69
C GLY A 192 -24.41 -14.06 -34.86
N PRO A 193 -24.70 -15.28 -35.31
CA PRO A 193 -24.29 -16.49 -34.63
C PRO A 193 -22.77 -16.64 -34.60
N PRO A 194 -22.23 -17.44 -33.64
CA PRO A 194 -20.77 -17.72 -33.56
C PRO A 194 -20.21 -18.13 -34.91
N GLY A 195 -19.04 -17.65 -35.26
CA GLY A 195 -18.35 -17.88 -36.54
C GLY A 195 -18.88 -17.02 -37.70
N SER A 196 -19.84 -16.13 -37.49
CA SER A 196 -20.30 -15.15 -38.45
C SER A 196 -19.53 -13.83 -38.38
N PRO A 197 -19.57 -12.99 -39.44
CA PRO A 197 -18.94 -11.66 -39.40
C PRO A 197 -19.47 -10.71 -38.30
N GLU A 198 -20.65 -10.99 -37.78
CA GLU A 198 -21.37 -10.17 -36.78
C GLU A 198 -21.36 -10.85 -35.39
N GLU A 199 -20.49 -11.81 -35.13
CA GLU A 199 -20.41 -12.56 -33.87
C GLU A 199 -20.06 -11.69 -32.64
N ASP A 200 -19.44 -10.54 -32.84
CA ASP A 200 -19.12 -9.58 -31.76
C ASP A 200 -20.35 -8.88 -31.16
N GLY A 201 -21.53 -9.02 -31.79
CA GLY A 201 -22.77 -8.44 -31.29
C GLY A 201 -23.29 -9.09 -30.01
N ASP A 202 -24.26 -8.41 -29.36
CA ASP A 202 -24.82 -8.84 -28.07
C ASP A 202 -26.02 -9.80 -28.23
N ARG A 203 -26.39 -10.21 -29.47
CA ARG A 203 -27.50 -11.14 -29.71
C ARG A 203 -27.20 -12.56 -29.25
N TYR A 204 -26.03 -13.09 -29.65
CA TYR A 204 -25.62 -14.45 -29.30
C TYR A 204 -24.56 -14.35 -28.23
N ILE A 205 -24.95 -14.56 -26.98
CA ILE A 205 -24.07 -14.43 -25.85
C ILE A 205 -23.57 -15.81 -25.39
N GLU A 206 -22.25 -15.99 -25.33
CA GLU A 206 -21.64 -17.13 -24.66
C GLU A 206 -22.04 -17.14 -23.19
N ILE A 207 -22.74 -18.20 -22.77
CA ILE A 207 -23.18 -18.37 -21.37
C ILE A 207 -22.38 -19.43 -20.62
N TRP A 208 -21.74 -20.38 -21.32
CA TRP A 208 -20.99 -21.45 -20.69
C TRP A 208 -19.88 -21.96 -21.60
N ASN A 209 -18.68 -22.17 -21.08
CA ASN A 209 -17.58 -22.81 -21.77
C ASN A 209 -17.28 -24.17 -21.11
N LEU A 210 -17.29 -25.26 -21.88
CA LEU A 210 -16.93 -26.62 -21.44
C LEU A 210 -15.55 -26.94 -22.02
N VAL A 211 -14.54 -27.00 -21.17
CA VAL A 211 -13.14 -27.23 -21.58
C VAL A 211 -12.77 -28.68 -21.31
N PHE A 212 -12.28 -29.35 -22.34
CA PHE A 212 -11.85 -30.75 -22.31
C PHE A 212 -10.31 -30.80 -22.26
N MET A 213 -9.81 -30.76 -21.04
CA MET A 213 -8.37 -30.73 -20.75
C MET A 213 -7.73 -32.06 -21.15
N GLN A 214 -6.89 -32.04 -22.18
CA GLN A 214 -6.22 -33.23 -22.70
C GLN A 214 -4.70 -33.13 -22.65
N PHE A 215 -4.16 -31.91 -22.69
CA PHE A 215 -2.75 -31.65 -22.85
C PHE A 215 -2.20 -30.72 -21.77
N ASN A 216 -0.89 -30.85 -21.55
CA ASN A 216 -0.08 -29.86 -20.84
C ASN A 216 0.90 -29.24 -21.84
N ARG A 217 0.94 -27.92 -21.92
CA ARG A 217 1.84 -27.14 -22.78
C ARG A 217 3.04 -26.66 -21.97
N ASP A 218 4.25 -26.92 -22.46
CA ASP A 218 5.50 -26.44 -21.87
C ASP A 218 5.90 -25.05 -22.38
N GLU A 219 7.01 -24.50 -21.84
CA GLU A 219 7.56 -23.19 -22.24
C GLU A 219 8.02 -23.13 -23.71
N GLN A 220 8.33 -24.25 -24.32
CA GLN A 220 8.72 -24.40 -25.72
C GLN A 220 7.51 -24.55 -26.65
N GLY A 221 6.29 -24.65 -26.08
CA GLY A 221 5.05 -24.85 -26.83
C GLY A 221 4.72 -26.29 -27.17
N ASN A 222 5.48 -27.27 -26.64
CA ASN A 222 5.20 -28.70 -26.85
C ASN A 222 3.96 -29.12 -26.04
N MET A 223 3.14 -29.97 -26.64
CA MET A 223 1.93 -30.48 -26.06
C MET A 223 2.13 -31.93 -25.63
N THR A 224 2.07 -32.21 -24.34
CA THR A 224 2.12 -33.56 -23.78
C THR A 224 0.75 -33.93 -23.22
N PRO A 225 0.29 -35.19 -23.37
CA PRO A 225 -0.96 -35.62 -22.76
C PRO A 225 -0.94 -35.45 -21.24
N LEU A 226 -2.06 -35.02 -20.66
CA LEU A 226 -2.27 -35.06 -19.21
C LEU A 226 -2.30 -36.52 -18.71
N PRO A 227 -1.98 -36.78 -17.43
CA PRO A 227 -2.07 -38.12 -16.84
C PRO A 227 -3.44 -38.77 -17.03
N LYS A 228 -4.50 -37.97 -16.99
CA LYS A 228 -5.88 -38.34 -17.30
C LYS A 228 -6.59 -37.17 -17.98
N PRO A 229 -7.51 -37.43 -18.93
CA PRO A 229 -8.40 -36.41 -19.45
C PRO A 229 -9.26 -35.83 -18.34
N CYS A 230 -9.37 -34.52 -18.30
CA CYS A 230 -10.09 -33.79 -17.25
C CYS A 230 -11.10 -32.82 -17.85
N VAL A 231 -12.08 -32.42 -17.05
CA VAL A 231 -13.06 -31.41 -17.43
C VAL A 231 -12.93 -30.17 -16.55
N ASP A 232 -12.85 -29.03 -17.18
CA ASP A 232 -13.00 -27.71 -16.57
C ASP A 232 -14.18 -26.99 -17.25
N THR A 233 -15.06 -26.37 -16.48
CA THR A 233 -16.12 -25.57 -17.07
C THR A 233 -16.21 -24.21 -16.42
N GLY A 234 -16.66 -23.21 -17.18
CA GLY A 234 -16.84 -21.85 -16.70
C GLY A 234 -18.11 -21.20 -17.25
N MET A 235 -19.05 -20.93 -16.34
CA MET A 235 -20.26 -20.16 -16.61
C MET A 235 -20.19 -18.85 -15.83
N GLY A 236 -20.28 -17.72 -16.53
CA GLY A 236 -20.41 -16.42 -15.86
C GLY A 236 -21.76 -16.30 -15.16
N LEU A 237 -21.75 -16.19 -13.83
CA LEU A 237 -23.00 -16.09 -13.07
C LEU A 237 -23.83 -14.88 -13.49
N GLU A 238 -23.19 -13.74 -13.72
CA GLU A 238 -23.86 -12.51 -14.14
C GLU A 238 -24.47 -12.64 -15.53
N ARG A 239 -23.82 -13.36 -16.45
CA ARG A 239 -24.36 -13.62 -17.81
C ARG A 239 -25.57 -14.52 -17.78
N ILE A 240 -25.51 -15.66 -17.11
CA ILE A 240 -26.66 -16.56 -17.02
C ILE A 240 -27.79 -15.92 -16.22
N ALA A 241 -27.50 -15.08 -15.24
CA ALA A 241 -28.51 -14.33 -14.51
C ALA A 241 -29.27 -13.36 -15.44
N ALA A 242 -28.56 -12.64 -16.30
CA ALA A 242 -29.20 -11.75 -17.29
C ALA A 242 -30.18 -12.52 -18.19
N VAL A 243 -29.76 -13.67 -18.70
CA VAL A 243 -30.62 -14.54 -19.51
C VAL A 243 -31.85 -15.01 -18.72
N LEU A 244 -31.70 -15.49 -17.50
CA LEU A 244 -32.78 -16.01 -16.65
C LEU A 244 -33.72 -14.92 -16.09
N GLN A 245 -33.24 -13.68 -16.03
CA GLN A 245 -34.02 -12.50 -15.62
C GLN A 245 -34.62 -11.75 -16.84
N HIS A 246 -34.43 -12.26 -18.06
CA HIS A 246 -34.92 -11.71 -19.31
C HIS A 246 -34.46 -10.27 -19.56
N VAL A 247 -33.19 -9.96 -19.26
CA VAL A 247 -32.56 -8.69 -19.55
C VAL A 247 -31.33 -8.88 -20.44
N HIS A 248 -30.91 -7.82 -21.14
CA HIS A 248 -29.83 -7.89 -22.13
C HIS A 248 -28.46 -7.44 -21.60
N SER A 249 -28.43 -6.77 -20.46
CA SER A 249 -27.20 -6.33 -19.81
C SER A 249 -27.04 -6.96 -18.43
N ASN A 250 -25.84 -7.40 -18.11
CA ASN A 250 -25.50 -7.88 -16.77
C ASN A 250 -25.80 -6.82 -15.70
N TYR A 251 -25.74 -5.53 -16.05
CA TYR A 251 -26.03 -4.44 -15.11
C TYR A 251 -27.53 -4.29 -14.79
N GLU A 252 -28.39 -5.00 -15.51
CA GLU A 252 -29.85 -5.00 -15.27
C GLU A 252 -30.30 -6.12 -14.32
N ILE A 253 -29.42 -7.06 -13.93
CA ILE A 253 -29.75 -8.12 -12.98
C ILE A 253 -29.99 -7.56 -11.57
N ASP A 254 -30.72 -8.27 -10.74
CA ASP A 254 -31.12 -7.89 -9.40
C ASP A 254 -29.93 -7.39 -8.53
N LEU A 255 -28.81 -8.11 -8.50
CA LEU A 255 -27.61 -7.76 -7.77
C LEU A 255 -27.07 -6.38 -8.19
N PHE A 256 -26.89 -6.15 -9.50
CA PHE A 256 -26.38 -4.86 -9.99
C PHE A 256 -27.39 -3.74 -9.83
N GLN A 257 -28.68 -4.01 -9.99
CA GLN A 257 -29.73 -3.01 -9.78
C GLN A 257 -29.77 -2.53 -8.33
N HIS A 258 -29.53 -3.43 -7.37
CA HIS A 258 -29.38 -3.03 -5.96
C HIS A 258 -28.17 -2.11 -5.76
N LEU A 259 -27.00 -2.51 -6.25
CA LEU A 259 -25.76 -1.72 -6.12
C LEU A 259 -25.83 -0.38 -6.88
N ILE A 260 -26.45 -0.33 -8.05
CA ILE A 260 -26.67 0.89 -8.81
C ILE A 260 -27.58 1.86 -8.05
N LYS A 261 -28.67 1.37 -7.44
CA LYS A 261 -29.55 2.19 -6.60
C LYS A 261 -28.82 2.72 -5.37
N ALA A 262 -28.00 1.88 -4.72
CA ALA A 262 -27.16 2.30 -3.61
C ALA A 262 -26.14 3.39 -4.03
N ALA A 263 -25.47 3.20 -5.17
CA ALA A 263 -24.56 4.20 -5.73
C ALA A 263 -25.28 5.52 -6.08
N GLY A 264 -26.49 5.44 -6.65
CA GLY A 264 -27.33 6.62 -6.91
C GLY A 264 -27.69 7.37 -5.62
N ARG A 265 -28.07 6.63 -4.58
CA ARG A 265 -28.36 7.20 -3.24
C ARG A 265 -27.16 7.95 -2.68
N GLU A 266 -25.98 7.34 -2.68
CA GLU A 266 -24.78 7.93 -2.08
C GLU A 266 -24.18 9.08 -2.90
N THR A 267 -24.35 9.06 -4.21
CA THR A 267 -23.91 10.15 -5.11
C THR A 267 -24.97 11.25 -5.30
N GLY A 268 -26.20 11.01 -4.90
CA GLY A 268 -27.31 11.94 -5.09
C GLY A 268 -27.88 11.97 -6.51
N VAL A 269 -27.58 10.94 -7.34
CA VAL A 269 -28.00 10.84 -8.75
C VAL A 269 -29.31 10.07 -8.85
N THR A 270 -30.28 10.64 -9.55
CA THR A 270 -31.61 10.04 -9.77
C THR A 270 -31.71 9.28 -11.09
N ASP A 271 -30.90 9.63 -12.08
CA ASP A 271 -30.80 8.87 -13.34
C ASP A 271 -29.94 7.61 -13.17
N LEU A 272 -30.61 6.50 -12.87
CA LEU A 272 -29.96 5.20 -12.64
C LEU A 272 -29.42 4.56 -13.91
N SER A 273 -29.67 5.12 -15.10
CA SER A 273 -29.11 4.64 -16.37
C SER A 273 -27.68 5.10 -16.65
N ALA A 274 -27.17 6.04 -15.85
CA ALA A 274 -25.84 6.64 -16.03
C ALA A 274 -24.74 5.57 -15.97
N ASN A 275 -23.89 5.51 -17.01
CA ASN A 275 -22.79 4.54 -17.08
C ASN A 275 -21.82 4.62 -15.89
N SER A 276 -21.64 5.80 -15.31
CA SER A 276 -20.80 5.99 -14.12
C SER A 276 -21.31 5.20 -12.92
N LEU A 277 -22.62 5.03 -12.75
CA LEU A 277 -23.18 4.21 -11.67
C LEU A 277 -22.91 2.71 -11.88
N LYS A 278 -22.88 2.25 -13.15
CA LYS A 278 -22.50 0.87 -13.49
C LYS A 278 -21.04 0.60 -13.12
N VAL A 279 -20.13 1.53 -13.41
CA VAL A 279 -18.72 1.44 -13.05
C VAL A 279 -18.54 1.36 -11.52
N ILE A 280 -19.23 2.23 -10.78
CA ILE A 280 -19.19 2.25 -9.32
C ILE A 280 -19.70 0.92 -8.74
N ALA A 281 -20.82 0.40 -9.25
CA ALA A 281 -21.40 -0.86 -8.82
C ALA A 281 -20.51 -2.08 -9.11
N ASP A 282 -19.82 -2.10 -10.24
CA ASP A 282 -18.82 -3.13 -10.55
C ASP A 282 -17.62 -3.03 -9.60
N HIS A 283 -17.08 -1.84 -9.43
CA HIS A 283 -15.83 -1.61 -8.71
C HIS A 283 -15.94 -1.84 -7.22
N ILE A 284 -17.11 -1.62 -6.60
CA ILE A 284 -17.27 -1.93 -5.17
C ILE A 284 -17.11 -3.42 -4.89
N ARG A 285 -17.54 -4.29 -5.80
CA ARG A 285 -17.35 -5.74 -5.71
C ARG A 285 -15.86 -6.10 -5.77
N ALA A 286 -15.17 -5.64 -6.82
CA ALA A 286 -13.75 -5.91 -7.04
C ALA A 286 -12.90 -5.43 -5.84
N CYS A 287 -13.07 -4.17 -5.45
CA CYS A 287 -12.29 -3.57 -4.36
C CYS A 287 -12.52 -4.27 -3.03
N SER A 288 -13.78 -4.55 -2.68
CA SER A 288 -14.12 -5.17 -1.40
C SER A 288 -13.53 -6.57 -1.30
N PHE A 289 -13.70 -7.42 -2.30
CA PHE A 289 -13.15 -8.79 -2.25
C PHE A 289 -11.63 -8.85 -2.35
N LEU A 290 -10.98 -7.93 -3.05
CA LEU A 290 -9.52 -7.82 -3.03
C LEU A 290 -9.01 -7.46 -1.64
N ILE A 291 -9.67 -6.55 -0.94
CA ILE A 291 -9.31 -6.18 0.44
C ILE A 291 -9.60 -7.34 1.40
N VAL A 292 -10.71 -8.06 1.25
CA VAL A 292 -11.01 -9.30 2.01
C VAL A 292 -9.84 -10.28 1.90
N ASP A 293 -9.31 -10.46 0.71
CA ASP A 293 -8.21 -11.38 0.43
C ASP A 293 -6.80 -10.79 0.70
N GLY A 294 -6.74 -9.67 1.43
CA GLY A 294 -5.50 -9.10 1.97
C GLY A 294 -4.76 -8.13 1.06
N VAL A 295 -5.33 -7.73 -0.08
CA VAL A 295 -4.74 -6.69 -0.92
C VAL A 295 -4.98 -5.32 -0.29
N ILE A 296 -3.95 -4.48 -0.26
CA ILE A 296 -4.03 -3.10 0.25
C ILE A 296 -3.62 -2.15 -0.87
N PRO A 297 -4.28 -0.97 -1.01
CA PRO A 297 -3.91 0.01 -2.01
C PRO A 297 -2.43 0.40 -1.91
N GLY A 298 -1.69 0.27 -3.00
CA GLY A 298 -0.25 0.50 -3.05
C GLY A 298 0.20 1.13 -4.37
N ASN A 299 1.52 1.30 -4.53
CA ASN A 299 2.11 1.88 -5.73
C ASN A 299 2.60 0.82 -6.74
N GLU A 300 2.60 -0.46 -6.36
CA GLU A 300 3.13 -1.54 -7.18
C GLU A 300 2.25 -2.80 -7.10
N GLY A 301 2.37 -3.66 -8.09
CA GLY A 301 1.75 -4.97 -8.12
C GLY A 301 0.23 -4.95 -7.90
N ARG A 302 -0.28 -5.89 -7.13
CA ARG A 302 -1.72 -6.04 -6.83
C ARG A 302 -2.31 -4.81 -6.14
N GLY A 303 -1.54 -4.18 -5.25
CA GLY A 303 -1.97 -2.97 -4.55
C GLY A 303 -2.17 -1.78 -5.48
N TYR A 304 -1.35 -1.66 -6.52
CA TYR A 304 -1.52 -0.64 -7.55
C TYR A 304 -2.81 -0.85 -8.36
N VAL A 305 -3.11 -2.09 -8.75
CA VAL A 305 -4.35 -2.41 -9.46
C VAL A 305 -5.57 -2.09 -8.61
N LEU A 306 -5.57 -2.48 -7.33
CA LEU A 306 -6.65 -2.14 -6.41
C LEU A 306 -6.83 -0.62 -6.28
N ARG A 307 -5.74 0.13 -6.08
CA ARG A 307 -5.77 1.60 -6.01
C ARG A 307 -6.35 2.21 -7.27
N ARG A 308 -5.98 1.71 -8.44
CA ARG A 308 -6.48 2.15 -9.74
C ARG A 308 -7.99 1.97 -9.84
N ILE A 309 -8.53 0.81 -9.44
CA ILE A 309 -9.97 0.54 -9.46
C ILE A 309 -10.72 1.47 -8.50
N ILE A 310 -10.21 1.65 -7.27
CA ILE A 310 -10.80 2.58 -6.28
C ILE A 310 -10.86 4.00 -6.84
N ARG A 311 -9.75 4.51 -7.36
CA ARG A 311 -9.68 5.89 -7.89
C ARG A 311 -10.55 6.08 -9.12
N ARG A 312 -10.71 5.04 -9.95
CA ARG A 312 -11.64 5.08 -11.08
C ARG A 312 -13.09 5.21 -10.61
N ALA A 313 -13.50 4.48 -9.58
CA ALA A 313 -14.83 4.62 -8.99
C ALA A 313 -15.06 6.02 -8.41
N ILE A 314 -14.09 6.57 -7.68
CA ILE A 314 -14.16 7.92 -7.11
C ILE A 314 -14.28 8.98 -8.21
N ARG A 315 -13.50 8.85 -9.27
CA ARG A 315 -13.58 9.77 -10.43
C ARG A 315 -14.96 9.72 -11.09
N HIS A 316 -15.57 8.53 -11.22
CA HIS A 316 -16.92 8.42 -11.75
C HIS A 316 -17.96 9.08 -10.84
N GLY A 317 -17.79 9.01 -9.52
CA GLY A 317 -18.58 9.78 -8.56
C GLY A 317 -18.40 11.29 -8.73
N TYR A 318 -17.16 11.75 -8.88
CA TYR A 318 -16.83 13.15 -9.15
C TYR A 318 -17.49 13.65 -10.46
N LYS A 319 -17.45 12.83 -11.54
CA LYS A 319 -18.13 13.11 -12.81
C LYS A 319 -19.65 13.27 -12.65
N LEU A 320 -20.24 12.54 -11.70
CA LEU A 320 -21.67 12.66 -11.37
C LEU A 320 -21.99 13.87 -10.47
N GLY A 321 -20.97 14.67 -10.08
CA GLY A 321 -21.12 15.84 -9.22
C GLY A 321 -20.93 15.54 -7.72
N CYS A 322 -20.65 14.31 -7.34
CA CYS A 322 -20.38 13.95 -5.95
C CYS A 322 -18.94 14.27 -5.56
N LYS A 323 -18.74 15.33 -4.78
CA LYS A 323 -17.42 15.77 -4.30
C LYS A 323 -17.07 15.26 -2.89
N LYS A 324 -18.00 14.59 -2.22
CA LYS A 324 -17.80 14.05 -0.86
C LYS A 324 -17.46 12.57 -0.94
N PRO A 325 -16.71 12.02 0.02
CA PRO A 325 -16.49 10.59 0.11
C PRO A 325 -17.81 9.81 0.18
N PHE A 326 -17.98 8.84 -0.70
CA PHE A 326 -19.22 8.07 -0.85
C PHE A 326 -18.99 6.57 -1.08
N PHE A 327 -17.88 6.20 -1.73
CA PHE A 327 -17.67 4.85 -2.25
C PHE A 327 -17.60 3.81 -1.13
N TYR A 328 -16.92 4.11 -0.03
CA TYR A 328 -16.85 3.22 1.14
C TYR A 328 -18.22 2.94 1.77
N LYS A 329 -19.21 3.82 1.58
CA LYS A 329 -20.57 3.67 2.12
C LYS A 329 -21.39 2.57 1.43
N LEU A 330 -20.92 2.09 0.28
CA LEU A 330 -21.55 1.01 -0.48
C LEU A 330 -21.22 -0.39 0.07
N VAL A 331 -20.25 -0.50 0.98
CA VAL A 331 -19.83 -1.78 1.55
C VAL A 331 -20.97 -2.52 2.25
N PRO A 332 -21.81 -1.87 3.09
CA PRO A 332 -22.97 -2.55 3.70
C PRO A 332 -23.98 -3.08 2.67
N ASP A 333 -24.22 -2.36 1.57
CA ASP A 333 -25.11 -2.80 0.50
C ASP A 333 -24.56 -4.04 -0.20
N LEU A 334 -23.25 -4.09 -0.45
CA LEU A 334 -22.59 -5.27 -0.99
C LEU A 334 -22.65 -6.46 -0.05
N VAL A 335 -22.45 -6.24 1.27
CA VAL A 335 -22.58 -7.29 2.28
C VAL A 335 -24.00 -7.85 2.32
N ALA A 336 -25.02 -7.02 2.16
CA ALA A 336 -26.41 -7.45 2.09
C ALA A 336 -26.67 -8.38 0.89
N GLU A 337 -26.04 -8.12 -0.26
CA GLU A 337 -26.19 -8.93 -1.47
C GLU A 337 -25.33 -10.20 -1.49
N MET A 338 -24.09 -10.14 -1.03
CA MET A 338 -23.11 -11.20 -1.21
C MET A 338 -22.61 -11.82 0.10
N GLY A 339 -22.91 -11.24 1.26
CA GLY A 339 -22.39 -11.70 2.55
C GLY A 339 -22.88 -13.09 2.97
N VAL A 340 -24.03 -13.55 2.50
CA VAL A 340 -24.52 -14.90 2.76
C VAL A 340 -23.68 -15.94 1.99
N ALA A 341 -23.38 -15.66 0.73
CA ALA A 341 -22.57 -16.56 -0.11
C ALA A 341 -21.08 -16.53 0.31
N TYR A 342 -20.63 -15.39 0.78
CA TYR A 342 -19.24 -15.11 1.18
C TYR A 342 -19.18 -14.50 2.59
N PRO A 343 -19.29 -15.32 3.65
CA PRO A 343 -19.31 -14.82 5.04
C PRO A 343 -18.06 -14.01 5.43
N GLU A 344 -16.92 -14.28 4.80
CA GLU A 344 -15.67 -13.53 4.98
C GLU A 344 -15.81 -12.04 4.62
N LEU A 345 -16.70 -11.69 3.70
CA LEU A 345 -17.00 -10.30 3.37
C LEU A 345 -17.69 -9.59 4.55
N ALA A 346 -18.69 -10.23 5.14
CA ALA A 346 -19.37 -9.69 6.30
C ALA A 346 -18.43 -9.55 7.52
N GLN A 347 -17.57 -10.54 7.75
CA GLN A 347 -16.57 -10.52 8.82
C GLN A 347 -15.54 -9.40 8.64
N ALA A 348 -15.17 -9.09 7.40
CA ALA A 348 -14.20 -8.06 7.07
C ALA A 348 -14.83 -6.68 6.79
N GLN A 349 -16.15 -6.51 6.95
CA GLN A 349 -16.88 -5.30 6.55
C GLN A 349 -16.23 -4.02 7.07
N GLN A 350 -15.90 -3.96 8.36
CA GLN A 350 -15.30 -2.76 8.95
C GLN A 350 -13.94 -2.46 8.33
N ARG A 351 -13.08 -3.46 8.18
CA ARG A 351 -11.76 -3.28 7.55
C ARG A 351 -11.86 -2.81 6.10
N VAL A 352 -12.78 -3.40 5.32
CA VAL A 352 -13.01 -2.99 3.93
C VAL A 352 -13.46 -1.52 3.88
N THR A 353 -14.40 -1.14 4.74
CA THR A 353 -14.89 0.23 4.86
C THR A 353 -13.76 1.20 5.19
N ASP A 354 -12.92 0.89 6.17
CA ASP A 354 -11.83 1.76 6.61
C ASP A 354 -10.76 1.95 5.54
N VAL A 355 -10.37 0.86 4.85
CA VAL A 355 -9.38 0.92 3.76
C VAL A 355 -9.90 1.76 2.59
N LEU A 356 -11.14 1.54 2.18
CA LEU A 356 -11.76 2.31 1.10
C LEU A 356 -11.90 3.78 1.48
N LYS A 357 -12.40 4.08 2.69
CA LYS A 357 -12.55 5.44 3.18
C LYS A 357 -11.22 6.19 3.19
N GLN A 358 -10.16 5.57 3.71
CA GLN A 358 -8.83 6.19 3.77
C GLN A 358 -8.26 6.50 2.38
N GLU A 359 -8.38 5.59 1.42
CA GLU A 359 -7.91 5.83 0.05
C GLU A 359 -8.77 6.87 -0.67
N GLU A 360 -10.08 6.87 -0.41
CA GLU A 360 -11.02 7.85 -0.98
C GLU A 360 -10.74 9.27 -0.44
N GLU A 361 -10.57 9.43 0.87
CA GLU A 361 -10.21 10.72 1.50
C GLU A 361 -8.88 11.24 0.96
N ARG A 362 -7.85 10.37 0.89
CA ARG A 362 -6.53 10.72 0.36
C ARG A 362 -6.58 11.15 -1.11
N PHE A 363 -7.34 10.48 -1.95
CA PHE A 363 -7.50 10.86 -3.34
C PHE A 363 -8.39 12.09 -3.50
N GLY A 364 -9.37 12.26 -2.61
CA GLY A 364 -10.25 13.44 -2.55
C GLY A 364 -9.48 14.76 -2.38
N GLU A 365 -8.33 14.75 -1.69
CA GLU A 365 -7.46 15.93 -1.52
C GLU A 365 -6.84 16.43 -2.83
N THR A 366 -6.67 15.55 -3.82
CA THR A 366 -5.92 15.84 -5.05
C THR A 366 -6.75 15.77 -6.32
N ILE A 367 -7.92 15.09 -6.30
CA ILE A 367 -8.72 14.84 -7.50
C ILE A 367 -9.21 16.15 -8.15
N GLU A 368 -9.66 17.13 -7.37
CA GLU A 368 -10.20 18.36 -7.90
C GLU A 368 -9.14 19.14 -8.67
N ASN A 369 -7.96 19.33 -8.07
CA ASN A 369 -6.84 20.00 -8.70
C ASN A 369 -6.32 19.24 -9.94
N GLY A 370 -6.22 17.91 -9.83
CA GLY A 370 -5.79 17.07 -10.95
C GLY A 370 -6.75 17.10 -12.13
N MET A 371 -8.05 17.07 -11.88
CA MET A 371 -9.09 17.20 -12.91
C MET A 371 -9.08 18.58 -13.55
N GLU A 372 -8.92 19.66 -12.78
CA GLU A 372 -8.83 21.03 -13.32
C GLU A 372 -7.64 21.17 -14.28
N ILE A 373 -6.48 20.64 -13.91
CA ILE A 373 -5.28 20.65 -14.76
C ILE A 373 -5.52 19.85 -16.04
N LEU A 374 -6.09 18.64 -15.91
CA LEU A 374 -6.34 17.78 -17.06
C LEU A 374 -7.37 18.39 -18.00
N GLU A 375 -8.47 18.89 -17.48
CA GLU A 375 -9.52 19.54 -18.30
C GLU A 375 -9.04 20.81 -18.99
N GLY A 376 -8.22 21.61 -18.30
CA GLY A 376 -7.56 22.77 -18.89
C GLY A 376 -6.67 22.38 -20.07
N ALA A 377 -5.85 21.34 -19.90
CA ALA A 377 -5.00 20.83 -20.96
C ALA A 377 -5.80 20.27 -22.16
N LEU A 378 -6.88 19.52 -21.89
CA LEU A 378 -7.75 18.99 -22.94
C LEU A 378 -8.48 20.08 -23.71
N ALA A 379 -8.92 21.13 -23.04
CA ALA A 379 -9.51 22.31 -23.68
C ALA A 379 -8.51 23.04 -24.58
N ASP A 380 -7.25 23.13 -24.18
CA ASP A 380 -6.18 23.74 -24.99
C ASP A 380 -5.80 22.87 -26.20
N LEU A 381 -5.78 21.55 -26.04
CA LEU A 381 -5.57 20.62 -27.16
C LEU A 381 -6.70 20.73 -28.19
N ALA A 382 -7.95 20.82 -27.73
CA ALA A 382 -9.10 21.00 -28.64
C ALA A 382 -9.00 22.31 -29.43
N LYS A 383 -8.56 23.41 -28.82
CA LYS A 383 -8.33 24.70 -29.52
C LYS A 383 -7.21 24.61 -30.57
N LYS A 384 -6.19 23.77 -30.31
CA LYS A 384 -5.04 23.60 -31.21
C LYS A 384 -5.24 22.50 -32.25
N GLY A 385 -6.35 21.76 -32.19
CA GLY A 385 -6.61 20.61 -33.06
C GLY A 385 -5.65 19.44 -32.86
N VAL A 386 -5.05 19.32 -31.67
CA VAL A 386 -4.14 18.24 -31.29
C VAL A 386 -4.91 17.15 -30.57
N THR A 387 -4.71 15.89 -30.94
CA THR A 387 -5.45 14.73 -30.45
C THR A 387 -4.63 13.84 -29.51
N THR A 388 -3.49 14.32 -29.05
CA THR A 388 -2.60 13.54 -28.14
C THR A 388 -2.21 14.41 -26.95
N LEU A 389 -2.44 13.90 -25.73
CA LEU A 389 -2.00 14.50 -24.48
C LEU A 389 -0.51 14.17 -24.24
N ASP A 390 0.26 15.17 -23.84
CA ASP A 390 1.68 15.05 -23.55
C ASP A 390 1.96 14.07 -22.40
N GLY A 391 2.95 13.18 -22.59
CA GLY A 391 3.34 12.17 -21.61
C GLY A 391 3.94 12.75 -20.32
N GLU A 392 4.64 13.89 -20.37
CA GLU A 392 5.15 14.58 -19.17
C GLU A 392 4.02 15.11 -18.29
N LEU A 393 2.95 15.62 -18.91
CA LEU A 393 1.78 16.06 -18.17
C LEU A 393 1.05 14.85 -17.54
N ALA A 394 0.90 13.75 -18.29
CA ALA A 394 0.35 12.50 -17.75
C ALA A 394 1.17 11.98 -16.57
N PHE A 395 2.51 12.05 -16.65
CA PHE A 395 3.42 11.71 -15.57
C PHE A 395 3.24 12.63 -14.35
N LYS A 396 3.13 13.94 -14.55
CA LYS A 396 2.87 14.89 -13.46
C LYS A 396 1.55 14.61 -12.75
N LEU A 397 0.50 14.29 -13.50
CA LEU A 397 -0.79 13.90 -12.95
C LEU A 397 -0.66 12.60 -12.11
N HIS A 398 0.13 11.65 -12.57
CA HIS A 398 0.39 10.41 -11.85
C HIS A 398 1.21 10.63 -10.57
N ASP A 399 2.34 11.32 -10.67
CA ASP A 399 3.30 11.47 -9.58
C ASP A 399 2.84 12.43 -8.48
N THR A 400 2.28 13.56 -8.88
CA THR A 400 1.90 14.64 -7.95
C THR A 400 0.46 14.53 -7.47
N TYR A 401 -0.48 14.21 -8.36
CA TYR A 401 -1.91 14.19 -8.06
C TYR A 401 -2.50 12.80 -7.91
N GLY A 402 -1.68 11.76 -8.09
CA GLY A 402 -2.08 10.39 -7.90
C GLY A 402 -3.11 9.89 -8.91
N PHE A 403 -3.10 10.44 -10.15
CA PHE A 403 -3.90 9.95 -11.26
C PHE A 403 -3.16 8.81 -11.95
N PRO A 404 -3.59 7.56 -11.84
CA PRO A 404 -3.04 6.49 -12.67
C PRO A 404 -3.15 6.83 -14.15
N LEU A 405 -2.18 6.38 -14.96
CA LEU A 405 -2.18 6.64 -16.40
C LEU A 405 -3.50 6.28 -17.06
N ASP A 406 -4.06 5.12 -16.71
CA ASP A 406 -5.34 4.63 -17.25
C ASP A 406 -6.49 5.58 -16.90
N LEU A 407 -6.48 6.21 -15.73
CA LEU A 407 -7.51 7.18 -15.35
C LEU A 407 -7.42 8.44 -16.22
N THR A 408 -6.21 8.90 -16.49
CA THR A 408 -5.96 9.99 -17.44
C THR A 408 -6.39 9.59 -18.85
N ALA A 409 -6.05 8.38 -19.28
CA ALA A 409 -6.44 7.82 -20.57
C ALA A 409 -7.97 7.68 -20.72
N ASP A 410 -8.69 7.26 -19.67
CA ASP A 410 -10.15 7.19 -19.67
C ASP A 410 -10.78 8.57 -19.90
N VAL A 411 -10.29 9.62 -19.24
CA VAL A 411 -10.77 10.99 -19.43
C VAL A 411 -10.48 11.49 -20.84
N CYS A 412 -9.29 11.18 -21.37
CA CYS A 412 -8.89 11.53 -22.73
C CYS A 412 -9.76 10.84 -23.78
N ARG A 413 -10.02 9.54 -23.60
CA ARG A 413 -10.85 8.72 -24.52
C ARG A 413 -12.28 9.24 -24.63
N GLU A 414 -12.87 9.71 -23.52
CA GLU A 414 -14.20 10.34 -23.54
C GLU A 414 -14.28 11.56 -24.49
N ARG A 415 -13.13 12.13 -24.87
CA ARG A 415 -12.99 13.29 -25.77
C ARG A 415 -12.27 12.94 -27.08
N SER A 416 -12.10 11.67 -27.39
CA SER A 416 -11.37 11.19 -28.58
C SER A 416 -9.91 11.67 -28.63
N ILE A 417 -9.27 11.79 -27.47
CA ILE A 417 -7.85 12.17 -27.30
C ILE A 417 -7.08 10.92 -26.84
N THR A 418 -5.89 10.73 -27.37
CA THR A 418 -4.92 9.69 -26.93
C THR A 418 -3.92 10.27 -25.96
N VAL A 419 -3.20 9.41 -25.24
CA VAL A 419 -2.09 9.81 -24.35
C VAL A 419 -0.76 9.36 -24.94
N ASP A 420 0.28 10.18 -24.85
CA ASP A 420 1.65 9.81 -25.19
C ASP A 420 2.23 8.88 -24.11
N GLU A 421 1.98 7.59 -24.23
CA GLU A 421 2.45 6.57 -23.28
C GLU A 421 3.97 6.44 -23.30
N ALA A 422 4.61 6.60 -24.46
CA ALA A 422 6.07 6.54 -24.57
C ALA A 422 6.76 7.68 -23.79
N GLY A 423 6.22 8.88 -23.87
CA GLY A 423 6.68 10.03 -23.08
C GLY A 423 6.46 9.83 -21.58
N PHE A 424 5.32 9.25 -21.20
CA PHE A 424 5.04 8.87 -19.80
C PHE A 424 6.06 7.85 -19.27
N ASP A 425 6.32 6.77 -20.03
CA ASP A 425 7.26 5.72 -19.63
C ASP A 425 8.70 6.26 -19.52
N ALA A 426 9.10 7.17 -20.40
CA ALA A 426 10.38 7.85 -20.32
C ALA A 426 10.51 8.70 -19.05
N ALA A 427 9.46 9.41 -18.65
CA ALA A 427 9.42 10.18 -17.40
C ALA A 427 9.49 9.28 -16.18
N MET A 428 8.75 8.17 -16.17
CA MET A 428 8.81 7.15 -15.13
C MET A 428 10.18 6.51 -14.99
N ALA A 429 10.86 6.24 -16.11
CA ALA A 429 12.22 5.69 -16.11
C ALA A 429 13.23 6.66 -15.49
N ARG A 430 13.15 7.95 -15.82
CA ARG A 430 13.99 9.00 -15.21
C ARG A 430 13.80 9.07 -13.69
N GLN A 431 12.56 9.03 -13.21
CA GLN A 431 12.27 9.04 -11.77
C GLN A 431 12.87 7.81 -11.07
N ARG A 432 12.72 6.61 -11.65
CA ARG A 432 13.31 5.36 -11.12
C ARG A 432 14.82 5.43 -11.05
N GLU A 433 15.45 6.00 -12.06
CA GLU A 433 16.91 6.17 -12.11
C GLU A 433 17.39 7.15 -11.04
N GLN A 434 16.70 8.27 -10.84
CA GLN A 434 16.98 9.22 -9.76
C GLN A 434 16.81 8.59 -8.38
N ALA A 435 15.75 7.79 -8.18
CA ALA A 435 15.52 7.05 -6.94
C ALA A 435 16.61 5.99 -6.69
N ARG A 436 17.08 5.29 -7.73
CA ARG A 436 18.22 4.34 -7.65
C ARG A 436 19.55 5.03 -7.37
N ALA A 437 19.79 6.20 -7.97
CA ALA A 437 21.01 6.98 -7.73
C ALA A 437 21.07 7.52 -6.30
N ALA A 438 19.92 7.81 -5.67
CA ALA A 438 19.82 8.20 -4.27
C ALA A 438 20.02 7.02 -3.30
N GLY A 439 19.77 5.78 -3.75
CA GLY A 439 20.01 4.55 -3.00
C GLY A 439 21.45 4.05 -3.20
N LYS A 440 22.32 4.15 -2.18
CA LYS A 440 23.68 3.61 -2.20
C LYS A 440 23.66 2.07 -2.18
N PHE A 441 23.18 1.40 -3.22
CA PHE A 441 23.38 -0.04 -3.40
C PHE A 441 24.50 -0.30 -4.40
N LYS A 442 25.69 -0.65 -3.91
CA LYS A 442 26.72 -1.27 -4.75
C LYS A 442 26.31 -2.74 -4.99
N MET A 443 25.90 -3.09 -6.20
CA MET A 443 25.90 -4.49 -6.63
C MET A 443 27.34 -4.98 -6.61
N ALA A 444 27.65 -5.95 -5.76
CA ALA A 444 28.92 -6.68 -5.81
C ALA A 444 29.03 -7.38 -7.17
N THR A 445 30.16 -7.23 -7.81
CA THR A 445 30.49 -7.99 -9.03
C THR A 445 30.42 -9.48 -8.68
N ALA A 446 29.69 -10.28 -9.45
CA ALA A 446 29.62 -11.73 -9.21
C ALA A 446 31.01 -12.34 -9.27
N LEU A 447 31.45 -12.96 -8.17
CA LEU A 447 32.73 -13.67 -8.07
C LEU A 447 32.61 -15.02 -8.74
N GLU A 448 33.56 -15.37 -9.60
CA GLU A 448 33.64 -16.71 -10.16
C GLU A 448 34.23 -17.69 -9.15
N TYR A 449 33.42 -18.71 -8.80
CA TYR A 449 33.82 -19.80 -7.92
C TYR A 449 33.42 -21.14 -8.55
N THR A 450 34.38 -22.06 -8.65
CA THR A 450 34.18 -23.41 -9.29
C THR A 450 34.41 -24.55 -8.32
N GLY A 451 34.58 -24.26 -7.01
CA GLY A 451 34.82 -25.26 -5.97
C GLY A 451 33.53 -25.88 -5.42
N ASP A 452 33.72 -26.71 -4.41
CA ASP A 452 32.63 -27.37 -3.68
C ASP A 452 31.79 -26.36 -2.87
N LYS A 453 30.52 -26.73 -2.57
CA LYS A 453 29.63 -25.97 -1.71
C LYS A 453 30.17 -25.89 -0.28
N THR A 454 29.89 -24.80 0.39
CA THR A 454 30.20 -24.63 1.82
C THR A 454 29.19 -25.40 2.67
N ARG A 455 29.68 -26.21 3.64
CA ARG A 455 28.83 -26.84 4.63
C ARG A 455 28.65 -25.92 5.83
N PHE A 456 27.40 -25.54 6.12
CA PHE A 456 27.06 -24.71 7.26
C PHE A 456 26.80 -25.56 8.51
N GLU A 457 27.56 -25.32 9.58
CA GLU A 457 27.41 -25.98 10.90
C GLU A 457 27.07 -24.99 12.03
N GLY A 458 26.72 -23.75 11.68
CA GLY A 458 26.49 -22.66 12.63
C GLY A 458 25.14 -22.68 13.34
N TYR A 459 24.31 -23.71 13.18
CA TYR A 459 23.12 -23.89 14.01
C TYR A 459 23.50 -24.30 15.44
N ASP A 460 24.51 -25.16 15.56
CA ASP A 460 24.89 -25.76 16.83
C ASP A 460 26.29 -25.34 17.31
N LYS A 461 27.12 -24.80 16.41
CA LYS A 461 28.52 -24.46 16.71
C LYS A 461 28.80 -22.99 16.44
N LEU A 462 29.49 -22.34 17.37
CA LEU A 462 30.03 -20.99 17.25
C LEU A 462 31.54 -20.98 16.91
N ALA A 463 32.19 -22.10 17.06
CA ALA A 463 33.60 -22.30 16.68
C ALA A 463 33.76 -23.65 15.99
N LEU A 464 34.57 -23.71 14.97
CA LEU A 464 34.87 -24.92 14.23
C LEU A 464 36.38 -24.99 13.96
N GLU A 465 36.99 -26.06 14.46
CA GLU A 465 38.40 -26.41 14.18
C GLU A 465 38.44 -27.29 12.92
N GLY A 466 39.54 -27.17 12.17
CA GLY A 466 39.78 -28.04 11.04
C GLY A 466 39.08 -27.64 9.74
N ALA A 467 38.48 -26.45 9.66
CA ALA A 467 37.93 -25.91 8.42
C ALA A 467 39.08 -25.64 7.43
N LYS A 468 38.86 -25.90 6.15
CA LYS A 468 39.85 -25.74 5.09
C LYS A 468 39.52 -24.54 4.20
N VAL A 469 40.50 -23.71 3.94
CA VAL A 469 40.38 -22.58 2.99
C VAL A 469 40.28 -23.15 1.57
N THR A 470 39.17 -22.94 0.89
CA THR A 470 38.92 -23.42 -0.49
C THR A 470 39.20 -22.35 -1.56
N ALA A 471 39.00 -21.07 -1.22
CA ALA A 471 39.34 -19.94 -2.11
C ALA A 471 39.64 -18.68 -1.31
N LEU A 472 40.44 -17.80 -1.91
CA LEU A 472 40.77 -16.46 -1.45
C LEU A 472 40.56 -15.45 -2.56
N TYR A 473 40.01 -14.27 -2.22
CA TYR A 473 39.84 -13.17 -3.18
C TYR A 473 40.37 -11.87 -2.58
N VAL A 474 41.12 -11.11 -3.39
CA VAL A 474 41.57 -9.75 -3.07
C VAL A 474 41.16 -8.87 -4.25
N ASP A 475 40.49 -7.75 -3.97
CA ASP A 475 39.94 -6.84 -4.99
C ASP A 475 39.12 -7.55 -6.08
N GLY A 476 38.34 -8.56 -5.70
CA GLY A 476 37.52 -9.34 -6.60
C GLY A 476 38.24 -10.40 -7.44
N THR A 477 39.57 -10.52 -7.29
CA THR A 477 40.39 -11.47 -8.04
C THR A 477 40.77 -12.66 -7.15
N SER A 478 40.66 -13.88 -7.65
CA SER A 478 41.11 -15.10 -6.99
C SER A 478 42.63 -15.08 -6.81
N VAL A 479 43.10 -15.37 -5.60
CA VAL A 479 44.52 -15.42 -5.25
C VAL A 479 44.85 -16.72 -4.50
N ALA A 480 46.09 -17.19 -4.64
CA ALA A 480 46.53 -18.37 -3.91
C ALA A 480 46.84 -18.09 -2.44
N LYS A 481 47.16 -16.84 -2.11
CA LYS A 481 47.48 -16.40 -0.74
C LYS A 481 47.14 -14.94 -0.50
N MET A 482 46.91 -14.62 0.80
CA MET A 482 46.77 -13.27 1.31
C MET A 482 47.84 -12.98 2.34
N THR A 483 48.25 -11.71 2.45
CA THR A 483 49.25 -11.22 3.42
C THR A 483 48.64 -10.18 4.33
N ALA A 484 49.25 -9.98 5.51
CA ALA A 484 48.79 -9.02 6.51
C ALA A 484 48.53 -7.62 5.94
N GLY A 485 47.42 -7.00 6.32
CA GLY A 485 46.96 -5.70 5.83
C GLY A 485 46.03 -5.75 4.63
N GLN A 486 45.92 -6.89 3.93
CA GLN A 486 45.00 -7.02 2.79
C GLN A 486 43.55 -7.25 3.23
N GLN A 487 42.64 -6.56 2.59
CA GLN A 487 41.20 -6.86 2.64
C GLN A 487 40.84 -7.89 1.57
N GLY A 488 39.90 -8.78 1.89
CA GLY A 488 39.48 -9.80 0.94
C GLY A 488 38.37 -10.70 1.44
N ILE A 489 38.20 -11.79 0.74
CA ILE A 489 37.16 -12.77 1.02
C ILE A 489 37.80 -14.14 1.18
N VAL A 490 37.47 -14.84 2.25
CA VAL A 490 37.88 -16.22 2.52
C VAL A 490 36.67 -17.13 2.33
N VAL A 491 36.84 -18.19 1.55
CA VAL A 491 35.85 -19.24 1.38
C VAL A 491 36.35 -20.49 2.10
N LEU A 492 35.48 -21.12 2.90
CA LEU A 492 35.78 -22.33 3.65
C LEU A 492 34.90 -23.49 3.16
N ASP A 493 35.42 -24.72 3.23
CA ASP A 493 34.67 -25.96 2.94
C ASP A 493 33.54 -26.16 3.96
N THR A 494 33.79 -25.77 5.22
CA THR A 494 32.84 -25.88 6.32
C THR A 494 32.94 -24.63 7.20
N THR A 495 31.82 -24.09 7.66
CA THR A 495 31.83 -22.84 8.44
C THR A 495 30.75 -22.81 9.51
N PRO A 496 31.04 -22.20 10.70
CA PRO A 496 30.01 -21.87 11.67
C PRO A 496 29.36 -20.49 11.41
N PHE A 497 29.87 -19.71 10.44
CA PHE A 497 29.38 -18.37 10.14
C PHE A 497 28.11 -18.44 9.30
N TYR A 498 27.06 -17.78 9.76
CA TYR A 498 25.82 -17.59 9.00
C TYR A 498 26.04 -16.53 7.93
N ALA A 499 25.75 -16.86 6.68
CA ALA A 499 25.76 -15.89 5.60
C ALA A 499 24.41 -15.18 5.52
N GLU A 500 24.42 -13.87 5.26
CA GLU A 500 23.22 -13.04 5.18
C GLU A 500 22.16 -13.69 4.32
N SER A 501 20.98 -13.89 4.91
CA SER A 501 19.83 -14.51 4.24
C SER A 501 18.55 -14.28 5.05
N GLY A 502 17.39 -14.18 4.37
CA GLY A 502 16.09 -14.09 5.04
C GLY A 502 15.94 -12.88 5.98
N GLY A 503 16.69 -11.81 5.76
CA GLY A 503 16.70 -10.61 6.60
C GLY A 503 17.63 -10.66 7.82
N GLN A 504 18.24 -11.80 8.14
CA GLN A 504 19.28 -11.89 9.16
C GLN A 504 20.63 -11.53 8.54
N VAL A 505 21.36 -10.58 9.15
CA VAL A 505 22.71 -10.19 8.73
C VAL A 505 23.73 -11.32 8.86
N GLY A 506 24.81 -11.24 8.09
CA GLY A 506 25.94 -12.15 8.16
C GLY A 506 26.70 -12.05 9.49
N ASP A 507 27.28 -13.15 9.91
CA ASP A 507 28.09 -13.18 11.12
C ASP A 507 29.44 -12.51 10.95
N GLN A 508 29.96 -12.05 12.06
CA GLN A 508 31.29 -11.51 12.26
C GLN A 508 32.10 -12.40 13.18
N GLY A 509 33.41 -12.28 13.13
CA GLY A 509 34.28 -13.04 14.01
C GLY A 509 35.73 -13.15 13.51
N LEU A 510 36.36 -14.29 13.75
CA LEU A 510 37.77 -14.52 13.44
C LEU A 510 38.01 -15.85 12.74
N ILE A 511 38.94 -15.87 11.78
CA ILE A 511 39.50 -17.08 11.19
C ILE A 511 41.00 -17.09 11.59
N VAL A 512 41.45 -18.17 12.24
CA VAL A 512 42.77 -18.25 12.88
C VAL A 512 43.53 -19.48 12.43
N ALA A 513 44.83 -19.34 12.11
CA ALA A 513 45.76 -20.44 11.87
C ALA A 513 47.09 -20.12 12.52
N GLY A 514 47.35 -20.66 13.71
CA GLY A 514 48.54 -20.30 14.52
C GLY A 514 48.60 -18.80 14.81
N ALA A 515 49.61 -18.11 14.26
CA ALA A 515 49.77 -16.65 14.42
C ALA A 515 48.98 -15.83 13.39
N THR A 516 48.38 -16.50 12.39
CA THR A 516 47.59 -15.85 11.33
C THR A 516 46.22 -15.55 11.85
N ARG A 517 45.76 -14.31 11.67
CA ARG A 517 44.44 -13.83 12.09
C ARG A 517 43.76 -13.06 10.96
N PHE A 518 42.58 -13.51 10.57
CA PHE A 518 41.70 -12.83 9.61
C PHE A 518 40.44 -12.39 10.36
N GLY A 519 40.23 -11.09 10.47
CA GLY A 519 39.03 -10.51 11.06
C GLY A 519 37.89 -10.52 10.07
N VAL A 520 36.81 -11.27 10.36
CA VAL A 520 35.59 -11.33 9.54
C VAL A 520 34.68 -10.19 9.96
N SER A 521 34.41 -9.28 9.05
CA SER A 521 33.50 -8.15 9.26
C SER A 521 32.08 -8.42 8.76
N ASP A 522 31.90 -9.38 7.82
CA ASP A 522 30.60 -9.79 7.28
C ASP A 522 30.71 -11.17 6.60
N THR A 523 29.58 -11.87 6.52
CA THR A 523 29.49 -13.15 5.80
C THR A 523 28.34 -13.12 4.81
N GLN A 524 28.64 -13.30 3.53
CA GLN A 524 27.68 -13.20 2.42
C GLN A 524 27.70 -14.47 1.59
N LYS A 525 26.58 -14.77 0.91
CA LYS A 525 26.57 -15.81 -0.13
C LYS A 525 27.17 -15.26 -1.41
N ILE A 526 28.29 -15.82 -1.87
CA ILE A 526 28.88 -15.50 -3.17
C ILE A 526 28.23 -16.31 -4.31
N GLN A 527 27.66 -17.46 -3.98
CA GLN A 527 26.76 -18.30 -4.77
C GLN A 527 25.75 -18.95 -3.84
N ALA A 528 24.74 -19.64 -4.36
CA ALA A 528 23.61 -20.18 -3.60
C ALA A 528 24.00 -20.90 -2.29
N ASP A 529 25.05 -21.73 -2.33
CA ASP A 529 25.51 -22.51 -1.18
C ASP A 529 27.02 -22.33 -0.92
N VAL A 530 27.58 -21.17 -1.29
CA VAL A 530 28.99 -20.84 -1.08
C VAL A 530 29.11 -19.56 -0.26
N PHE A 531 29.72 -19.67 0.91
CA PHE A 531 29.80 -18.59 1.88
C PHE A 531 31.17 -17.89 1.80
N GLY A 532 31.14 -16.59 1.53
CA GLY A 532 32.30 -15.71 1.52
C GLY A 532 32.40 -14.94 2.84
N HIS A 533 33.52 -15.11 3.53
CA HIS A 533 33.82 -14.36 4.76
C HIS A 533 34.61 -13.12 4.38
N TYR A 534 33.98 -11.96 4.44
CA TYR A 534 34.54 -10.66 4.08
C TYR A 534 35.30 -10.08 5.27
N GLY A 535 36.49 -9.56 5.07
CA GLY A 535 37.25 -9.02 6.17
C GLY A 535 38.65 -8.57 5.78
N SER A 536 39.55 -8.54 6.78
CA SER A 536 40.94 -8.16 6.62
C SER A 536 41.88 -9.12 7.34
N LEU A 537 43.01 -9.42 6.69
CA LEU A 537 44.05 -10.20 7.30
C LEU A 537 44.90 -9.29 8.24
N GLU A 538 44.69 -9.46 9.53
CA GLU A 538 45.30 -8.63 10.58
C GLU A 538 46.76 -8.98 10.83
N SER A 539 47.09 -10.28 10.77
CA SER A 539 48.47 -10.77 10.96
C SER A 539 48.70 -12.08 10.21
N GLY A 540 49.95 -12.34 9.85
CA GLY A 540 50.40 -13.58 9.22
C GLY A 540 50.16 -13.63 7.72
N GLU A 541 50.08 -14.84 7.17
CA GLU A 541 49.80 -15.16 5.77
C GLU A 541 48.76 -16.27 5.73
N LEU A 542 47.76 -16.19 4.86
CA LEU A 542 46.72 -17.19 4.69
C LEU A 542 46.76 -17.74 3.27
N LYS A 543 46.69 -19.06 3.12
CA LYS A 543 46.82 -19.77 1.83
C LYS A 543 45.58 -20.62 1.54
N VAL A 544 45.29 -20.80 0.26
CA VAL A 544 44.34 -21.81 -0.21
C VAL A 544 44.85 -23.20 0.22
N GLY A 545 43.96 -24.03 0.75
CA GLY A 545 44.27 -25.34 1.28
C GLY A 545 44.71 -25.37 2.76
N GLU A 546 44.88 -24.24 3.37
CA GLU A 546 45.27 -24.15 4.80
C GLU A 546 44.12 -24.53 5.73
N VAL A 547 44.45 -25.23 6.81
CA VAL A 547 43.49 -25.62 7.83
C VAL A 547 43.43 -24.52 8.92
N VAL A 548 42.21 -24.08 9.20
CA VAL A 548 41.96 -22.96 10.06
C VAL A 548 40.95 -23.29 11.15
N THR A 549 40.89 -22.49 12.18
CA THR A 549 39.82 -22.43 13.17
C THR A 549 38.94 -21.22 12.88
N ALA A 550 37.66 -21.43 12.61
CA ALA A 550 36.68 -20.40 12.38
C ALA A 550 35.86 -20.11 13.66
N GLN A 551 35.81 -18.86 14.12
CA GLN A 551 35.20 -18.48 15.39
C GLN A 551 34.23 -17.29 15.16
N VAL A 552 32.94 -17.53 15.36
CA VAL A 552 31.90 -16.50 15.31
C VAL A 552 31.97 -15.62 16.57
N ASP A 553 31.71 -14.31 16.43
CA ASP A 553 31.49 -13.44 17.60
C ASP A 553 30.22 -13.89 18.34
N ALA A 554 30.43 -14.59 19.43
CA ALA A 554 29.37 -15.21 20.22
C ALA A 554 28.39 -14.18 20.81
N VAL A 555 28.89 -12.98 21.16
CA VAL A 555 28.05 -11.92 21.75
C VAL A 555 27.12 -11.32 20.68
N ARG A 556 27.66 -10.98 19.53
CA ARG A 556 26.86 -10.48 18.41
C ARG A 556 25.87 -11.52 17.92
N ARG A 557 26.29 -12.78 17.73
CA ARG A 557 25.40 -13.88 17.32
C ARG A 557 24.25 -14.06 18.32
N ALA A 558 24.54 -14.08 19.62
CA ALA A 558 23.51 -14.23 20.64
C ALA A 558 22.46 -13.12 20.60
N ARG A 559 22.88 -11.87 20.37
CA ARG A 559 21.92 -10.76 20.20
C ARG A 559 21.11 -10.89 18.93
N THR A 560 21.75 -11.21 17.80
CA THR A 560 21.08 -11.41 16.51
C THR A 560 20.04 -12.53 16.59
N VAL A 561 20.39 -13.64 17.20
CA VAL A 561 19.52 -14.80 17.43
C VAL A 561 18.28 -14.44 18.26
N ARG A 562 18.45 -13.63 19.33
CA ARG A 562 17.33 -13.12 20.14
C ARG A 562 16.39 -12.27 19.31
N ASN A 563 16.94 -11.30 18.57
CA ASN A 563 16.18 -10.41 17.72
C ASN A 563 15.45 -11.17 16.60
N HIS A 564 16.09 -12.18 15.99
CA HIS A 564 15.46 -13.00 14.96
C HIS A 564 14.29 -13.83 15.52
N SER A 565 14.50 -14.47 16.64
CA SER A 565 13.46 -15.25 17.30
C SER A 565 12.26 -14.40 17.73
N ALA A 566 12.54 -13.20 18.26
CA ALA A 566 11.50 -12.23 18.59
C ALA A 566 10.72 -11.75 17.36
N THR A 567 11.35 -11.69 16.18
CA THR A 567 10.68 -11.29 14.94
C THR A 567 9.53 -12.20 14.59
N HIS A 568 9.69 -13.51 14.74
CA HIS A 568 8.62 -14.50 14.50
C HIS A 568 7.44 -14.33 15.47
N LEU A 569 7.74 -14.18 16.75
CA LEU A 569 6.70 -13.94 17.78
C LEU A 569 6.00 -12.60 17.54
N MET A 570 6.74 -11.56 17.17
CA MET A 570 6.20 -10.24 16.83
C MET A 570 5.31 -10.30 15.58
N HIS A 571 5.73 -11.00 14.52
CA HIS A 571 4.92 -11.18 13.31
C HIS A 571 3.57 -11.82 13.63
N LYS A 572 3.59 -12.90 14.42
CA LYS A 572 2.38 -13.55 14.89
C LYS A 572 1.51 -12.59 15.72
N ALA A 573 2.10 -11.90 16.70
CA ALA A 573 1.38 -10.94 17.55
C ALA A 573 0.75 -9.78 16.74
N LEU A 574 1.47 -9.25 15.75
CA LEU A 574 0.93 -8.23 14.83
C LEU A 574 -0.30 -8.77 14.07
N ARG A 575 -0.28 -10.02 13.61
CA ARG A 575 -1.42 -10.65 12.96
C ARG A 575 -2.61 -10.85 13.89
N GLU A 576 -2.37 -11.20 15.15
CA GLU A 576 -3.42 -11.36 16.15
C GLU A 576 -4.06 -10.01 16.53
N VAL A 577 -3.27 -8.95 16.66
CA VAL A 577 -3.75 -7.64 17.09
C VAL A 577 -4.37 -6.85 15.95
N LEU A 578 -3.74 -6.84 14.76
CA LEU A 578 -4.14 -6.01 13.63
C LEU A 578 -4.97 -6.77 12.58
N GLY A 579 -4.88 -8.11 12.57
CA GLY A 579 -5.62 -8.96 11.64
C GLY A 579 -4.77 -9.75 10.66
N GLY A 580 -5.35 -10.81 10.08
CA GLY A 580 -4.66 -11.76 9.20
C GLY A 580 -4.08 -11.19 7.90
N HIS A 581 -4.41 -9.96 7.54
CA HIS A 581 -3.85 -9.24 6.38
C HIS A 581 -2.41 -8.79 6.59
N VAL A 582 -1.91 -8.79 7.82
CA VAL A 582 -0.51 -8.46 8.11
C VAL A 582 0.39 -9.50 7.44
N GLN A 583 1.18 -9.04 6.49
CA GLN A 583 2.15 -9.83 5.73
C GLN A 583 3.49 -9.11 5.76
N GLN A 584 4.57 -9.85 5.90
CA GLN A 584 5.92 -9.30 5.81
C GLN A 584 6.16 -8.68 4.42
N LYS A 585 6.73 -7.49 4.40
CA LYS A 585 7.20 -6.78 3.21
C LYS A 585 8.71 -6.55 3.20
N GLY A 586 9.34 -6.68 4.35
CA GLY A 586 10.77 -6.63 4.54
C GLY A 586 11.14 -6.96 5.97
N SER A 587 12.35 -7.44 6.16
CA SER A 587 12.91 -7.72 7.48
C SER A 587 14.41 -7.40 7.48
N LEU A 588 14.91 -6.90 8.60
CA LEU A 588 16.34 -6.78 8.88
C LEU A 588 16.55 -7.10 10.35
N VAL A 589 17.41 -8.07 10.59
CA VAL A 589 17.73 -8.55 11.93
C VAL A 589 19.23 -8.49 12.14
N ASP A 590 19.69 -7.68 13.07
CA ASP A 590 21.07 -7.55 13.48
C ASP A 590 21.25 -7.70 15.01
N ALA A 591 22.46 -7.45 15.52
CA ALA A 591 22.75 -7.56 16.94
C ALA A 591 22.09 -6.43 17.77
N ASP A 592 21.74 -5.32 17.17
CA ASP A 592 21.23 -4.15 17.88
C ASP A 592 19.70 -4.14 17.95
N LYS A 593 19.03 -4.53 16.85
CA LYS A 593 17.57 -4.50 16.74
C LYS A 593 17.03 -5.45 15.68
N THR A 594 15.73 -5.64 15.69
CA THR A 594 14.98 -6.15 14.56
C THR A 594 14.14 -5.05 13.94
N ARG A 595 14.07 -5.02 12.62
CA ARG A 595 13.21 -4.17 11.82
C ARG A 595 12.26 -5.04 11.00
N PHE A 596 10.98 -4.76 11.09
CA PHE A 596 9.97 -5.53 10.40
C PHE A 596 9.02 -4.59 9.65
N ASP A 597 8.99 -4.73 8.33
CA ASP A 597 8.10 -3.98 7.45
C ASP A 597 6.93 -4.87 7.07
N PHE A 598 5.70 -4.39 7.25
CA PHE A 598 4.51 -5.20 7.06
C PHE A 598 3.35 -4.42 6.42
N ALA A 599 2.45 -5.15 5.79
CA ALA A 599 1.26 -4.60 5.16
C ALA A 599 0.23 -4.18 6.22
N HIS A 600 -0.01 -2.89 6.36
CA HIS A 600 -1.07 -2.31 7.18
C HIS A 600 -1.33 -0.87 6.76
N ASN A 601 -2.60 -0.43 6.80
CA ASN A 601 -3.04 0.83 6.22
C ASN A 601 -3.06 2.02 7.19
N ALA A 602 -3.02 1.77 8.50
CA ALA A 602 -3.10 2.80 9.54
C ALA A 602 -1.86 2.79 10.46
N ALA A 603 -1.61 3.89 11.16
CA ALA A 603 -0.64 3.92 12.23
C ALA A 603 -1.14 3.06 13.39
N MET A 604 -0.24 2.30 14.04
CA MET A 604 -0.59 1.56 15.23
C MET A 604 -0.85 2.51 16.40
N THR A 605 -1.90 2.24 17.14
CA THR A 605 -2.18 2.94 18.38
C THR A 605 -1.24 2.49 19.50
N ALA A 606 -1.09 3.32 20.52
CA ALA A 606 -0.28 2.96 21.69
C ALA A 606 -0.77 1.67 22.38
N ASP A 607 -2.08 1.43 22.36
CA ASP A 607 -2.67 0.22 22.93
C ASP A 607 -2.40 -1.02 22.08
N GLU A 608 -2.43 -0.91 20.76
CA GLU A 608 -2.04 -2.00 19.86
C GLU A 608 -0.57 -2.37 20.00
N ILE A 609 0.32 -1.37 20.08
CA ILE A 609 1.76 -1.59 20.33
C ILE A 609 1.94 -2.34 21.65
N ARG A 610 1.27 -1.89 22.74
CA ARG A 610 1.35 -2.52 24.05
C ARG A 610 0.85 -3.96 24.02
N ARG A 611 -0.26 -4.23 23.36
CA ARG A 611 -0.80 -5.59 23.19
C ARG A 611 0.16 -6.51 22.45
N VAL A 612 0.84 -6.01 21.39
CA VAL A 612 1.87 -6.80 20.69
C VAL A 612 3.03 -7.11 21.62
N GLU A 613 3.52 -6.13 22.40
CA GLU A 613 4.57 -6.33 23.39
C GLU A 613 4.17 -7.34 24.45
N ASP A 614 2.95 -7.27 24.98
CA ASP A 614 2.43 -8.17 25.99
C ASP A 614 2.36 -9.61 25.47
N ILE A 615 1.88 -9.83 24.25
CA ILE A 615 1.83 -11.16 23.63
C ILE A 615 3.23 -11.74 23.48
N VAL A 616 4.18 -10.97 22.93
CA VAL A 616 5.55 -11.44 22.73
C VAL A 616 6.24 -11.73 24.08
N ASN A 617 6.11 -10.83 25.06
CA ASN A 617 6.71 -11.05 26.39
C ASN A 617 6.05 -12.21 27.14
N ALA A 618 4.77 -12.49 26.94
CA ALA A 618 4.13 -13.69 27.49
C ALA A 618 4.74 -14.98 26.91
N GLU A 619 5.00 -15.03 25.61
CA GLU A 619 5.72 -16.14 24.97
C GLU A 619 7.15 -16.30 25.50
N VAL A 620 7.85 -15.18 25.71
CA VAL A 620 9.20 -15.18 26.35
C VAL A 620 9.14 -15.78 27.75
N LEU A 621 8.18 -15.32 28.57
CA LEU A 621 8.02 -15.81 29.95
C LEU A 621 7.59 -17.29 30.03
N ALA A 622 6.86 -17.77 29.00
CA ALA A 622 6.48 -19.20 28.91
C ALA A 622 7.71 -20.12 28.74
N ASN A 623 8.83 -19.57 28.26
CA ASN A 623 10.10 -20.31 28.16
C ASN A 623 9.97 -21.66 27.42
N ALA A 624 9.19 -21.68 26.32
CA ALA A 624 8.96 -22.85 25.49
C ALA A 624 10.22 -23.25 24.69
N PRO A 625 10.48 -24.54 24.44
CA PRO A 625 11.58 -24.95 23.59
C PRO A 625 11.33 -24.55 22.13
N THR A 626 12.40 -24.18 21.44
CA THR A 626 12.39 -23.96 19.99
C THR A 626 12.72 -25.27 19.29
N GLN A 627 11.95 -25.62 18.26
CA GLN A 627 12.15 -26.85 17.48
C GLN A 627 12.27 -26.50 16.00
N ALA A 628 13.17 -27.17 15.31
CA ALA A 628 13.32 -27.05 13.87
C ALA A 628 13.29 -28.44 13.22
N ALA A 629 12.53 -28.60 12.15
CA ALA A 629 12.43 -29.85 11.40
C ALA A 629 12.57 -29.59 9.90
N LEU A 630 13.25 -30.46 9.19
CA LEU A 630 13.27 -30.50 7.73
C LEU A 630 12.12 -31.37 7.24
N MET A 631 11.35 -30.87 6.30
CA MET A 631 10.24 -31.59 5.68
C MET A 631 9.95 -31.05 4.28
N SER A 632 9.09 -31.73 3.53
CA SER A 632 8.66 -31.23 2.24
C SER A 632 7.87 -29.91 2.39
N PHE A 633 7.95 -29.02 1.39
CA PHE A 633 7.19 -27.78 1.40
C PHE A 633 5.69 -28.02 1.58
N ASP A 634 5.15 -29.04 0.91
CA ASP A 634 3.73 -29.39 0.99
C ASP A 634 3.32 -29.84 2.39
N ASP A 635 4.14 -30.68 3.05
CA ASP A 635 3.86 -31.12 4.42
C ASP A 635 3.97 -29.98 5.42
N ALA A 636 4.90 -29.05 5.20
CA ALA A 636 5.03 -27.85 6.02
C ALA A 636 3.77 -26.97 5.95
N VAL A 637 3.27 -26.70 4.75
CA VAL A 637 2.05 -25.91 4.54
C VAL A 637 0.81 -26.64 5.07
N LYS A 638 0.67 -27.94 4.82
CA LYS A 638 -0.41 -28.77 5.40
C LYS A 638 -0.37 -28.80 6.92
N GLY A 639 0.83 -28.77 7.49
CA GLY A 639 1.06 -28.68 8.93
C GLY A 639 0.82 -27.28 9.53
N GLY A 640 0.34 -26.33 8.74
CA GLY A 640 0.04 -24.95 9.18
C GLY A 640 1.25 -24.04 9.29
N ALA A 641 2.40 -24.40 8.71
CA ALA A 641 3.56 -23.51 8.68
C ALA A 641 3.29 -22.31 7.76
N MET A 642 3.61 -21.12 8.26
CA MET A 642 3.49 -19.90 7.47
C MET A 642 4.67 -19.78 6.51
N ALA A 643 4.37 -19.74 5.21
CA ALA A 643 5.32 -19.42 4.17
C ALA A 643 5.26 -17.92 3.84
N LEU A 644 6.41 -17.27 3.70
CA LEU A 644 6.48 -15.87 3.31
C LEU A 644 6.15 -15.72 1.82
N PHE A 645 5.29 -14.78 1.51
CA PHE A 645 4.82 -14.56 0.15
C PHE A 645 5.94 -13.97 -0.72
N GLY A 646 6.24 -14.65 -1.84
CA GLY A 646 7.24 -14.18 -2.83
C GLY A 646 8.65 -14.74 -2.65
N GLU A 647 8.90 -15.57 -1.66
CA GLU A 647 10.15 -16.32 -1.57
C GLU A 647 10.07 -17.64 -2.37
N LYS A 648 11.18 -17.99 -3.00
CA LYS A 648 11.32 -19.28 -3.69
C LYS A 648 11.83 -20.30 -2.69
N TYR A 649 11.00 -21.26 -2.35
CA TYR A 649 11.37 -22.39 -1.50
C TYR A 649 11.77 -23.60 -2.36
N GLY A 650 12.75 -24.37 -1.88
CA GLY A 650 13.07 -25.66 -2.48
C GLY A 650 12.04 -26.74 -2.09
N ASP A 651 12.21 -27.95 -2.62
CA ASP A 651 11.35 -29.10 -2.31
C ASP A 651 11.40 -29.47 -0.81
N GLU A 652 12.53 -29.25 -0.15
CA GLU A 652 12.74 -29.43 1.27
C GLU A 652 12.91 -28.08 1.97
N VAL A 653 12.16 -27.85 3.04
CA VAL A 653 12.14 -26.60 3.81
C VAL A 653 12.37 -26.87 5.30
N ARG A 654 12.97 -25.88 5.98
CA ARG A 654 13.13 -25.90 7.43
C ARG A 654 11.95 -25.20 8.08
N VAL A 655 11.12 -25.96 8.79
CA VAL A 655 10.01 -25.48 9.63
C VAL A 655 10.53 -25.20 11.02
N LEU A 656 10.22 -24.03 11.53
CA LEU A 656 10.61 -23.55 12.84
C LEU A 656 9.37 -23.36 13.72
N ASP A 657 9.35 -24.02 14.87
CA ASP A 657 8.37 -23.83 15.93
C ASP A 657 9.01 -23.04 17.08
N ILE A 658 8.55 -21.83 17.32
CA ILE A 658 8.96 -20.94 18.41
C ILE A 658 7.72 -20.53 19.20
N GLY A 659 7.61 -20.98 20.44
CA GLY A 659 6.41 -20.76 21.23
C GLY A 659 5.18 -21.25 20.46
N THR A 660 4.27 -20.32 20.17
CA THR A 660 3.06 -20.59 19.39
C THR A 660 3.18 -20.17 17.91
N SER A 661 4.33 -19.70 17.46
CA SER A 661 4.61 -19.40 16.05
C SER A 661 5.19 -20.59 15.32
N ARG A 662 4.69 -20.87 14.10
CA ARG A 662 5.19 -21.91 13.21
C ARG A 662 5.42 -21.34 11.82
N GLU A 663 6.68 -21.20 11.40
CA GLU A 663 7.05 -20.52 10.17
C GLU A 663 8.19 -21.25 9.42
N LEU A 664 8.31 -20.99 8.13
CA LEU A 664 9.47 -21.44 7.34
C LEU A 664 10.64 -20.47 7.59
N CYS A 665 11.74 -20.96 8.16
CA CYS A 665 12.90 -20.13 8.43
C CYS A 665 14.22 -20.90 8.42
N GLY A 666 15.20 -20.41 7.61
CA GLY A 666 16.57 -20.93 7.55
C GLY A 666 17.57 -20.21 8.48
N GLY A 667 17.11 -19.25 9.29
CA GLY A 667 17.96 -18.46 10.17
C GLY A 667 18.39 -19.17 11.47
N THR A 668 19.19 -18.49 12.27
CA THR A 668 19.62 -18.97 13.60
C THR A 668 18.70 -18.44 14.68
N HIS A 669 18.35 -19.27 15.66
CA HIS A 669 17.37 -18.98 16.69
C HIS A 669 17.79 -19.40 18.09
N VAL A 670 17.09 -18.85 19.10
CA VAL A 670 17.27 -19.23 20.50
C VAL A 670 16.84 -20.70 20.72
N SER A 671 17.41 -21.35 21.74
CA SER A 671 16.99 -22.70 22.11
C SER A 671 15.64 -22.71 22.84
N ARG A 672 15.32 -21.64 23.54
CA ARG A 672 14.05 -21.46 24.26
C ARG A 672 13.57 -20.01 24.13
N THR A 673 12.27 -19.79 24.16
CA THR A 673 11.71 -18.44 24.07
C THR A 673 12.18 -17.51 25.19
N GLY A 674 12.47 -18.03 26.38
CA GLY A 674 13.03 -17.28 27.50
C GLY A 674 14.42 -16.68 27.26
N ASP A 675 15.22 -17.27 26.36
CA ASP A 675 16.54 -16.74 25.98
C ASP A 675 16.46 -15.39 25.28
N ILE A 676 15.30 -15.01 24.71
CA ILE A 676 15.05 -13.72 24.08
C ILE A 676 15.21 -12.57 25.09
N GLY A 677 14.77 -12.79 26.32
CA GLY A 677 14.72 -11.75 27.34
C GLY A 677 13.63 -10.70 27.04
N LEU A 678 13.70 -9.54 27.69
CA LEU A 678 12.71 -8.47 27.51
C LEU A 678 12.64 -8.03 26.05
N PHE A 679 11.43 -8.04 25.50
CA PHE A 679 11.11 -7.52 24.18
C PHE A 679 10.46 -6.13 24.27
N LYS A 680 10.93 -5.17 23.49
CA LYS A 680 10.40 -3.81 23.46
C LYS A 680 10.36 -3.26 22.04
N ILE A 681 9.20 -2.74 21.60
CA ILE A 681 9.08 -1.94 20.39
C ILE A 681 9.56 -0.52 20.70
N VAL A 682 10.51 -0.02 19.91
CA VAL A 682 11.13 1.30 20.10
C VAL A 682 10.74 2.31 19.01
N MET A 683 10.20 1.83 17.87
CA MET A 683 9.74 2.68 16.80
C MET A 683 8.59 2.02 16.02
N GLU A 684 7.61 2.82 15.66
CA GLU A 684 6.56 2.49 14.70
C GLU A 684 6.38 3.66 13.73
N GLY A 685 6.26 3.38 12.42
CA GLY A 685 6.09 4.42 11.42
C GLY A 685 5.73 3.92 10.04
N GLY A 686 5.28 4.83 9.17
CA GLY A 686 5.00 4.54 7.76
C GLY A 686 6.29 4.54 6.92
N VAL A 687 6.41 3.60 6.01
CA VAL A 687 7.53 3.51 5.04
C VAL A 687 7.07 3.84 3.64
N ALA A 688 5.92 3.30 3.26
CA ALA A 688 5.26 3.54 1.99
C ALA A 688 3.74 3.44 2.17
N ALA A 689 2.99 3.74 1.13
CA ALA A 689 1.54 3.58 1.16
C ALA A 689 1.17 2.11 1.47
N GLY A 690 0.41 1.89 2.54
CA GLY A 690 0.01 0.57 2.99
C GLY A 690 1.12 -0.29 3.61
N ILE A 691 2.30 0.27 3.89
CA ILE A 691 3.41 -0.43 4.54
C ILE A 691 3.82 0.32 5.80
N ARG A 692 3.77 -0.39 6.93
CA ARG A 692 4.22 0.08 8.23
C ARG A 692 5.53 -0.61 8.60
N ARG A 693 6.31 0.04 9.44
CA ARG A 693 7.57 -0.46 10.00
C ARG A 693 7.51 -0.43 11.51
N VAL A 694 7.92 -1.52 12.13
CA VAL A 694 8.27 -1.55 13.55
C VAL A 694 9.74 -1.88 13.71
N GLU A 695 10.38 -1.24 14.68
CA GLU A 695 11.70 -1.62 15.17
C GLU A 695 11.58 -2.04 16.62
N ALA A 696 12.21 -3.15 16.95
CA ALA A 696 12.18 -3.70 18.30
C ALA A 696 13.57 -4.18 18.74
N ILE A 697 13.76 -4.24 20.02
CA ILE A 697 15.00 -4.67 20.70
C ILE A 697 14.70 -5.76 21.70
N THR A 698 15.71 -6.57 22.03
CA THR A 698 15.58 -7.71 22.95
C THR A 698 16.73 -7.78 23.96
N GLY A 699 16.55 -8.60 24.98
CA GLY A 699 17.59 -8.99 25.94
C GLY A 699 18.28 -7.79 26.59
N ASP A 700 19.59 -7.79 26.57
CA ASP A 700 20.41 -6.75 27.18
C ASP A 700 20.26 -5.36 26.55
N ASN A 701 19.91 -5.27 25.26
CA ASN A 701 19.60 -4.00 24.62
C ASN A 701 18.31 -3.39 25.18
N SER A 702 17.27 -4.20 25.43
CA SER A 702 16.04 -3.74 26.07
C SER A 702 16.28 -3.31 27.52
N VAL A 703 17.11 -4.02 28.26
CA VAL A 703 17.47 -3.66 29.65
C VAL A 703 18.18 -2.29 29.68
N ARG A 704 19.17 -2.09 28.80
CA ARG A 704 19.86 -0.78 28.68
C ARG A 704 18.93 0.34 28.27
N PHE A 705 17.98 0.05 27.37
CA PHE A 705 16.98 1.03 26.97
C PHE A 705 16.10 1.47 28.16
N VAL A 706 15.62 0.52 28.95
CA VAL A 706 14.82 0.81 30.14
C VAL A 706 15.63 1.58 31.17
N GLN A 707 16.90 1.18 31.43
CA GLN A 707 17.80 1.91 32.33
C GLN A 707 18.01 3.36 31.88
N LYS A 708 18.24 3.57 30.58
CA LYS A 708 18.36 4.93 30.02
C LYS A 708 17.11 5.77 30.22
N LEU A 709 15.90 5.17 30.03
CA LEU A 709 14.64 5.87 30.31
C LEU A 709 14.53 6.23 31.81
N ASP A 710 14.89 5.31 32.70
CA ASP A 710 14.90 5.55 34.15
C ASP A 710 15.84 6.70 34.52
N ASP A 711 17.06 6.69 33.99
CA ASP A 711 18.04 7.78 34.17
C ASP A 711 17.47 9.13 33.71
N GLN A 712 16.84 9.19 32.51
CA GLN A 712 16.22 10.41 31.99
C GLN A 712 15.09 10.92 32.86
N ILE A 713 14.26 10.03 33.38
CA ILE A 713 13.16 10.36 34.30
C ILE A 713 13.73 10.92 35.60
N ASN A 714 14.74 10.27 36.17
CA ASN A 714 15.43 10.73 37.40
C ASN A 714 16.08 12.10 37.21
N GLU A 715 16.77 12.31 36.10
CA GLU A 715 17.38 13.59 35.74
C GLU A 715 16.33 14.71 35.62
N ALA A 716 15.24 14.45 34.93
CA ALA A 716 14.13 15.41 34.77
C ALA A 716 13.47 15.73 36.14
N ALA A 717 13.28 14.72 36.99
CA ALA A 717 12.72 14.88 38.32
C ALA A 717 13.66 15.72 39.20
N ALA A 718 14.99 15.46 39.15
CA ALA A 718 15.99 16.22 39.87
C ALA A 718 16.03 17.70 39.43
N ALA A 719 15.97 17.96 38.12
CA ALA A 719 15.92 19.32 37.57
C ALA A 719 14.71 20.11 38.09
N LEU A 720 13.57 19.45 38.27
CA LEU A 720 12.34 20.03 38.80
C LEU A 720 12.25 19.95 40.35
N LYS A 721 13.27 19.41 41.00
CA LYS A 721 13.35 19.21 42.46
C LYS A 721 12.15 18.44 43.01
N THR A 722 11.84 17.30 42.36
CA THR A 722 10.74 16.42 42.71
C THR A 722 11.16 14.95 42.65
N GLN A 723 10.27 14.05 43.05
CA GLN A 723 10.45 12.62 42.85
C GLN A 723 9.91 12.18 41.48
N PRO A 724 10.41 11.09 40.87
CA PRO A 724 9.94 10.59 39.59
C PRO A 724 8.41 10.38 39.53
N ALA A 725 7.81 9.87 40.58
CA ALA A 725 6.37 9.65 40.68
C ALA A 725 5.53 10.95 40.62
N GLU A 726 6.13 12.07 41.05
CA GLU A 726 5.50 13.39 41.13
C GLU A 726 5.86 14.28 39.93
N LEU A 727 6.55 13.74 38.93
CA LEU A 727 7.08 14.53 37.81
C LEU A 727 5.96 15.22 37.00
N SER A 728 4.94 14.47 36.63
CA SER A 728 3.81 15.01 35.86
C SER A 728 3.02 16.11 36.59
N PRO A 729 2.60 15.93 37.86
CA PRO A 729 2.03 17.01 38.64
C PRO A 729 2.95 18.24 38.77
N ARG A 730 4.27 18.01 38.93
CA ARG A 730 5.23 19.11 39.06
C ARG A 730 5.40 19.91 37.77
N ILE A 731 5.42 19.22 36.62
CA ILE A 731 5.43 19.90 35.31
C ILE A 731 4.17 20.76 35.14
N ALA A 732 3.00 20.20 35.43
CA ALA A 732 1.74 20.95 35.37
C ALA A 732 1.75 22.20 36.30
N GLN A 733 2.30 22.06 37.51
CA GLN A 733 2.46 23.17 38.45
C GLN A 733 3.39 24.26 37.89
N VAL A 734 4.53 23.89 37.31
CA VAL A 734 5.47 24.84 36.72
C VAL A 734 4.84 25.55 35.53
N GLN A 735 4.09 24.86 34.67
CA GLN A 735 3.37 25.46 33.57
C GLN A 735 2.33 26.49 34.03
N GLU A 736 1.57 26.19 35.09
CA GLU A 736 0.61 27.13 35.64
C GLU A 736 1.30 28.34 36.30
N GLN A 737 2.45 28.13 36.97
CA GLN A 737 3.26 29.21 37.52
C GLN A 737 3.78 30.12 36.42
N VAL A 738 4.32 29.60 35.31
CA VAL A 738 4.78 30.37 34.15
C VAL A 738 3.62 31.21 33.61
N LYS A 739 2.47 30.63 33.38
CA LYS A 739 1.28 31.34 32.89
C LYS A 739 0.82 32.44 33.84
N SER A 740 0.87 32.19 35.16
CA SER A 740 0.56 33.20 36.17
C SER A 740 1.56 34.35 36.16
N LEU A 741 2.85 34.05 36.09
CA LEU A 741 3.92 35.07 36.03
C LEU A 741 3.85 35.89 34.74
N GLU A 742 3.55 35.30 33.60
CA GLU A 742 3.33 36.02 32.34
C GLU A 742 2.16 37.01 32.46
N LYS A 743 1.04 36.60 33.10
CA LYS A 743 -0.11 37.44 33.34
C LYS A 743 0.23 38.59 34.30
N GLU A 744 0.98 38.30 35.36
CA GLU A 744 1.41 39.32 36.34
C GLU A 744 2.38 40.30 35.72
N LEU A 745 3.32 39.84 34.90
CA LEU A 745 4.25 40.68 34.15
C LEU A 745 3.51 41.61 33.19
N ALA A 746 2.53 41.08 32.46
CA ALA A 746 1.68 41.89 31.56
C ALA A 746 0.89 42.95 32.35
N ALA A 747 0.33 42.61 33.53
CA ALA A 747 -0.37 43.55 34.41
C ALA A 747 0.56 44.65 34.96
N LEU A 748 1.78 44.26 35.36
CA LEU A 748 2.80 45.22 35.84
C LEU A 748 3.28 46.15 34.74
N LYS A 749 3.52 45.65 33.54
CA LYS A 749 3.85 46.44 32.36
C LYS A 749 2.75 47.49 32.05
N SER A 750 1.46 47.04 32.09
CA SER A 750 0.33 47.90 31.86
C SER A 750 0.18 49.02 32.95
N LYS A 751 0.42 48.68 34.21
CA LYS A 751 0.40 49.66 35.32
C LYS A 751 1.51 50.69 35.17
N LEU A 752 2.72 50.25 34.84
CA LEU A 752 3.88 51.14 34.63
C LEU A 752 3.61 52.15 33.51
N ALA A 753 3.12 51.65 32.37
CA ALA A 753 2.79 52.52 31.24
C ALA A 753 1.62 53.47 31.54
N SER A 754 0.61 53.03 32.30
CA SER A 754 -0.48 53.91 32.71
C SER A 754 -0.01 55.00 33.68
N SER A 755 0.87 54.72 34.63
CA SER A 755 1.47 55.74 35.51
C SER A 755 2.32 56.73 34.73
N GLN A 756 3.16 56.24 33.78
CA GLN A 756 3.92 57.13 32.90
C GLN A 756 2.96 57.98 32.02
N GLY A 757 1.87 57.41 31.55
CA GLY A 757 0.87 58.11 30.74
C GLY A 757 0.19 59.25 31.47
N ASP A 758 -0.06 59.13 32.77
CA ASP A 758 -0.65 60.19 33.60
C ASP A 758 0.29 61.36 33.77
N GLU A 759 1.60 61.14 33.93
CA GLU A 759 2.63 62.19 33.98
C GLU A 759 2.83 62.88 32.63
N LEU A 760 2.55 62.23 31.52
CA LEU A 760 2.71 62.76 30.18
C LEU A 760 1.65 63.75 29.79
N VAL A 761 0.47 63.75 30.42
CA VAL A 761 -0.56 64.76 30.16
C VAL A 761 -0.06 66.16 30.40
N GLU A 762 0.77 66.35 31.46
CA GLU A 762 1.36 67.62 31.82
C GLU A 762 2.46 68.09 30.83
N LYS A 763 3.02 67.14 30.05
CA LYS A 763 4.07 67.44 29.06
C LYS A 763 3.52 67.76 27.67
N ALA A 764 2.22 67.75 27.50
CA ALA A 764 1.60 68.12 26.25
C ALA A 764 1.73 69.63 25.99
N VAL A 765 2.17 70.00 24.80
CA VAL A 765 2.36 71.39 24.42
C VAL A 765 1.22 71.84 23.51
N ASP A 766 0.66 73.00 23.79
CA ASP A 766 -0.34 73.60 22.93
C ASP A 766 0.30 74.21 21.69
N VAL A 767 -0.13 73.83 20.53
CA VAL A 767 0.29 74.31 19.25
C VAL A 767 -0.97 74.81 18.47
N ASN A 768 -1.22 76.08 18.44
CA ASN A 768 -2.36 76.66 17.75
C ASN A 768 -3.73 76.07 18.14
N GLY A 769 -3.91 75.71 19.44
CA GLY A 769 -5.12 75.09 19.98
C GLY A 769 -5.18 73.54 19.90
N LEU A 770 -4.11 72.89 19.40
CA LEU A 770 -3.98 71.48 19.36
C LEU A 770 -2.92 71.04 20.38
N LYS A 771 -3.25 70.10 21.29
CA LYS A 771 -2.29 69.46 22.23
C LYS A 771 -1.39 68.50 21.51
N VAL A 772 -0.07 68.74 21.50
CA VAL A 772 0.92 67.88 20.88
C VAL A 772 1.73 67.17 21.97
N LEU A 773 1.81 65.87 21.90
CA LEU A 773 2.57 65.04 22.83
C LEU A 773 3.41 64.02 22.06
N ALA A 774 4.70 63.92 22.33
CA ALA A 774 5.56 62.90 21.82
C ALA A 774 6.41 62.37 22.96
N ALA A 775 6.31 61.05 23.25
CA ALA A 775 6.98 60.46 24.39
C ALA A 775 7.32 59.00 24.17
N GLN A 776 8.37 58.56 24.85
CA GLN A 776 8.72 57.14 25.00
C GLN A 776 8.16 56.61 26.32
N LEU A 777 7.55 55.43 26.27
CA LEU A 777 7.10 54.67 27.43
C LEU A 777 8.01 53.45 27.65
N GLU A 778 8.55 53.33 28.85
CA GLU A 778 9.40 52.20 29.20
C GLU A 778 8.56 50.98 29.52
N GLY A 779 8.97 49.80 29.00
CA GLY A 779 8.33 48.48 29.27
C GLY A 779 6.97 48.28 28.63
N ALA A 780 6.51 49.21 27.76
CA ALA A 780 5.24 49.08 27.07
C ALA A 780 5.37 48.23 25.80
N ASP A 781 4.42 47.31 25.60
CA ASP A 781 4.22 46.61 24.33
C ASP A 781 3.20 47.36 23.42
N ALA A 782 3.01 46.87 22.20
CA ALA A 782 2.12 47.48 21.24
C ALA A 782 0.67 47.62 21.75
N LYS A 783 0.19 46.65 22.55
CA LYS A 783 -1.15 46.71 23.15
C LYS A 783 -1.24 47.78 24.22
N THR A 784 -0.26 47.83 25.09
CA THR A 784 -0.15 48.83 26.15
C THR A 784 -0.03 50.24 25.59
N LEU A 785 0.78 50.44 24.53
CA LEU A 785 0.87 51.72 23.83
C LEU A 785 -0.51 52.17 23.30
N ARG A 786 -1.31 51.24 22.74
CA ARG A 786 -2.64 51.54 22.23
C ARG A 786 -3.63 51.95 23.31
N GLU A 787 -3.64 51.20 24.41
CA GLU A 787 -4.51 51.47 25.55
C GLU A 787 -4.16 52.85 26.18
N THR A 788 -2.86 53.17 26.28
CA THR A 788 -2.39 54.45 26.78
C THR A 788 -2.73 55.59 25.82
N MET A 789 -2.60 55.32 24.49
CA MET A 789 -2.98 56.32 23.45
C MET A 789 -4.46 56.69 23.57
N ASP A 790 -5.36 55.75 23.71
CA ASP A 790 -6.80 56.00 23.82
C ASP A 790 -7.11 56.86 25.08
N LYS A 791 -6.48 56.49 26.21
CA LYS A 791 -6.64 57.28 27.47
C LYS A 791 -6.13 58.72 27.35
N LEU A 792 -4.98 58.90 26.69
CA LEU A 792 -4.38 60.25 26.46
C LEU A 792 -5.22 61.08 25.51
N LYS A 793 -5.81 60.50 24.46
CA LYS A 793 -6.74 61.19 23.57
C LYS A 793 -7.96 61.70 24.33
N ASP A 794 -8.53 60.89 25.22
CA ASP A 794 -9.68 61.25 26.02
C ASP A 794 -9.33 62.39 27.03
N LYS A 795 -8.16 62.35 27.65
CA LYS A 795 -7.72 63.33 28.64
C LYS A 795 -7.32 64.65 28.04
N LEU A 796 -6.71 64.68 26.90
CA LEU A 796 -6.19 65.86 26.21
C LEU A 796 -7.28 66.60 25.39
N GLY A 797 -8.34 65.86 24.97
CA GLY A 797 -9.47 66.41 24.23
C GLY A 797 -9.13 66.63 22.73
N SER A 798 -8.45 67.71 22.38
CA SER A 798 -7.96 67.95 21.01
C SER A 798 -6.46 67.75 20.95
N ALA A 799 -6.01 66.67 20.32
CA ALA A 799 -4.60 66.24 20.41
C ALA A 799 -4.07 65.52 19.19
N ALA A 800 -2.73 65.68 19.02
CA ALA A 800 -1.91 64.83 18.15
C ALA A 800 -0.80 64.20 19.00
N ILE A 801 -0.78 62.87 19.10
CA ILE A 801 0.04 62.17 20.06
C ILE A 801 0.90 61.13 19.34
N VAL A 802 2.18 61.03 19.72
CA VAL A 802 3.06 59.90 19.33
C VAL A 802 3.61 59.28 20.58
N LEU A 803 3.39 57.99 20.71
CA LEU A 803 3.97 57.15 21.76
C LEU A 803 4.93 56.17 21.13
N ALA A 804 6.06 55.94 21.79
CA ALA A 804 7.09 54.99 21.38
C ALA A 804 7.45 54.03 22.53
N ALA A 805 7.80 52.82 22.19
CA ALA A 805 8.43 51.87 23.12
C ALA A 805 9.63 51.18 22.44
N VAL A 806 10.61 50.82 23.23
CA VAL A 806 11.79 50.08 22.76
C VAL A 806 11.87 48.78 23.52
N GLU A 807 11.82 47.66 22.78
CA GLU A 807 11.98 46.33 23.33
C GLU A 807 12.91 45.51 22.43
N GLY A 808 13.94 44.88 22.99
CA GLY A 808 14.88 44.06 22.23
C GLY A 808 15.57 44.73 21.05
N GLY A 809 15.83 46.07 21.17
CA GLY A 809 16.49 46.88 20.10
C GLY A 809 15.55 47.28 18.95
N LYS A 810 14.26 47.01 19.05
CA LYS A 810 13.21 47.39 18.09
C LYS A 810 12.37 48.53 18.66
N VAL A 811 12.05 49.50 17.82
CA VAL A 811 11.16 50.61 18.16
C VAL A 811 9.74 50.26 17.72
N THR A 812 8.77 50.35 18.60
CA THR A 812 7.34 50.28 18.30
C THR A 812 6.74 51.67 18.46
N LEU A 813 6.04 52.17 17.47
CA LEU A 813 5.45 53.51 17.40
C LEU A 813 3.94 53.41 17.24
N ILE A 814 3.22 54.27 17.93
CA ILE A 814 1.80 54.54 17.70
C ILE A 814 1.54 56.04 17.65
N ALA A 815 0.79 56.47 16.65
CA ALA A 815 0.31 57.85 16.62
C ALA A 815 -1.22 57.86 16.67
N GLY A 816 -1.75 58.81 17.43
CA GLY A 816 -3.18 59.02 17.55
C GLY A 816 -3.51 60.53 17.37
N VAL A 817 -4.56 60.80 16.64
CA VAL A 817 -5.06 62.14 16.40
C VAL A 817 -6.55 62.13 16.71
N THR A 818 -7.02 63.15 17.47
CA THR A 818 -8.44 63.25 17.80
C THR A 818 -9.29 63.63 16.57
N ALA A 819 -10.55 63.23 16.52
CA ALA A 819 -11.39 63.33 15.33
C ALA A 819 -11.50 64.75 14.77
N ASP A 820 -11.54 65.77 15.62
CA ASP A 820 -11.59 67.17 15.29
C ASP A 820 -10.33 67.72 14.55
N ALA A 821 -9.17 67.07 14.75
CA ALA A 821 -7.90 67.46 14.19
C ALA A 821 -7.49 66.63 12.95
N THR A 822 -8.17 65.55 12.63
CA THR A 822 -7.79 64.63 11.53
C THR A 822 -7.84 65.28 10.14
N ALA A 823 -8.60 66.35 9.97
CA ALA A 823 -8.66 67.10 8.71
C ALA A 823 -7.33 67.83 8.39
N LYS A 824 -6.53 68.17 9.40
CA LYS A 824 -5.25 68.88 9.28
C LYS A 824 -4.07 67.95 9.52
N VAL A 825 -4.13 67.15 10.52
CA VAL A 825 -3.08 66.23 10.93
C VAL A 825 -3.59 64.78 10.86
N LYS A 826 -2.97 63.95 10.07
CA LYS A 826 -3.32 62.50 9.97
C LYS A 826 -2.35 61.66 10.73
N ALA A 827 -2.86 60.69 11.56
CA ALA A 827 -2.02 59.80 12.36
C ALA A 827 -1.05 58.99 11.51
N GLY A 828 -1.47 58.57 10.31
CA GLY A 828 -0.61 57.80 9.38
C GLY A 828 0.59 58.63 8.86
N GLU A 829 0.42 59.91 8.60
CA GLU A 829 1.52 60.80 8.20
C GLU A 829 2.44 61.11 9.40
N LEU A 830 1.85 61.34 10.56
CA LEU A 830 2.57 61.61 11.81
C LEU A 830 3.44 60.44 12.26
N VAL A 831 2.86 59.21 12.29
CA VAL A 831 3.65 58.04 12.67
C VAL A 831 4.76 57.76 11.66
N ASN A 832 4.51 57.95 10.37
CA ASN A 832 5.53 57.74 9.34
C ASN A 832 6.67 58.78 9.37
N PHE A 833 6.37 60.02 9.76
CA PHE A 833 7.41 61.02 9.99
C PHE A 833 8.42 60.59 11.05
N VAL A 834 7.95 60.01 12.15
CA VAL A 834 8.82 59.46 13.20
C VAL A 834 9.48 58.16 12.75
N ALA A 835 8.72 57.28 12.13
CA ALA A 835 9.20 55.96 11.72
C ALA A 835 10.37 56.03 10.73
N GLN A 836 10.33 56.91 9.77
CA GLN A 836 11.42 57.12 8.79
C GLN A 836 12.75 57.50 9.46
N GLN A 837 12.72 58.25 10.55
CA GLN A 837 13.91 58.68 11.29
C GLN A 837 14.51 57.55 12.15
N VAL A 838 13.74 56.55 12.50
CA VAL A 838 14.17 55.37 13.28
C VAL A 838 14.32 54.11 12.39
N GLY A 839 14.48 54.30 11.07
CA GLY A 839 14.71 53.19 10.14
C GLY A 839 13.48 52.29 9.89
N GLY A 840 12.27 52.86 9.90
CA GLY A 840 11.04 52.16 9.76
C GLY A 840 10.04 52.77 8.81
N LYS A 841 8.89 52.12 8.69
CA LYS A 841 7.71 52.59 7.95
C LYS A 841 6.44 52.24 8.70
N GLY A 842 5.44 53.06 8.57
CA GLY A 842 4.14 52.73 9.15
C GLY A 842 2.98 53.39 8.40
N GLY A 843 1.80 53.14 8.89
CA GLY A 843 0.57 53.74 8.35
C GLY A 843 -0.62 53.28 9.16
N GLY A 844 -1.78 53.76 8.79
CA GLY A 844 -3.04 53.42 9.44
C GLY A 844 -4.13 54.41 9.06
N ARG A 845 -5.16 54.45 9.89
CA ARG A 845 -6.31 55.34 9.75
C ARG A 845 -5.92 56.78 10.09
N PRO A 846 -6.68 57.79 9.67
CA PRO A 846 -6.42 59.18 10.02
C PRO A 846 -6.37 59.49 11.53
N ASP A 847 -7.13 58.71 12.33
CA ASP A 847 -7.25 58.87 13.77
C ASP A 847 -6.26 58.04 14.58
N MET A 848 -5.73 56.94 13.99
CA MET A 848 -4.75 56.08 14.65
C MET A 848 -3.90 55.29 13.63
N ALA A 849 -2.60 55.27 13.84
CA ALA A 849 -1.64 54.56 13.00
C ALA A 849 -0.49 53.98 13.82
N GLN A 850 0.11 52.90 13.31
CA GLN A 850 1.22 52.22 13.94
C GLN A 850 2.42 52.08 12.99
N ALA A 851 3.61 52.06 13.56
CA ALA A 851 4.85 51.83 12.82
C ALA A 851 5.86 51.04 13.67
N GLY A 852 6.85 50.52 13.02
CA GLY A 852 8.03 49.94 13.64
C GLY A 852 9.29 50.67 13.18
N GLY A 853 10.39 50.50 13.93
CA GLY A 853 11.73 51.03 13.56
C GLY A 853 12.82 50.10 14.08
N THR A 854 14.00 50.24 13.51
CA THR A 854 15.18 49.43 13.85
C THR A 854 16.31 50.19 14.52
N ASP A 855 16.17 51.53 14.59
CA ASP A 855 17.18 52.37 15.22
C ASP A 855 16.62 53.11 16.45
N PRO A 856 16.76 52.54 17.66
CA PRO A 856 16.35 53.18 18.91
C PRO A 856 17.17 54.42 19.24
N SER A 857 18.41 54.57 18.73
CA SER A 857 19.27 55.68 19.04
C SER A 857 18.77 57.00 18.45
N ALA A 858 18.09 56.95 17.34
CA ALA A 858 17.50 58.11 16.66
C ALA A 858 16.13 58.51 17.25
N LEU A 859 15.53 57.69 18.12
CA LEU A 859 14.18 57.90 18.64
C LEU A 859 14.01 59.23 19.44
N PRO A 860 14.93 59.64 20.35
CA PRO A 860 14.76 60.89 21.08
C PRO A 860 14.70 62.13 20.15
N GLN A 861 15.53 62.14 19.11
CA GLN A 861 15.54 63.23 18.12
C GLN A 861 14.29 63.23 17.25
N ALA A 862 13.83 62.02 16.85
CA ALA A 862 12.62 61.84 16.06
C ALA A 862 11.38 62.36 16.82
N LEU A 863 11.27 62.03 18.11
CA LEU A 863 10.16 62.50 18.98
C LEU A 863 10.22 64.02 19.19
N ALA A 864 11.42 64.62 19.39
CA ALA A 864 11.60 66.06 19.52
C ALA A 864 11.15 66.85 18.30
N GLY A 865 11.20 66.26 17.11
CA GLY A 865 10.76 66.86 15.86
C GLY A 865 9.24 66.90 15.65
N VAL A 866 8.48 66.16 16.44
CA VAL A 866 7.03 66.00 16.27
C VAL A 866 6.26 67.32 16.41
N GLN A 867 6.62 68.14 17.38
CA GLN A 867 5.96 69.43 17.63
C GLN A 867 6.11 70.38 16.44
N ALA A 868 7.30 70.50 15.92
CA ALA A 868 7.58 71.38 14.74
C ALA A 868 6.89 70.85 13.47
N TRP A 869 6.84 69.54 13.31
CA TRP A 869 6.15 68.92 12.16
C TRP A 869 4.65 69.15 12.22
N VAL A 870 4.03 68.98 13.39
CA VAL A 870 2.59 69.30 13.59
C VAL A 870 2.29 70.79 13.36
N ALA A 871 3.13 71.72 13.87
CA ALA A 871 2.97 73.15 13.65
C ALA A 871 2.97 73.52 12.18
N GLY A 872 3.76 72.81 11.37
CA GLY A 872 3.80 73.07 9.91
C GLY A 872 2.58 72.48 9.14
N LYS A 873 1.71 71.75 9.79
CA LYS A 873 0.45 71.20 9.23
C LYS A 873 -0.81 71.95 9.66
N LEU A 874 -0.74 72.70 10.75
CA LEU A 874 -1.84 73.55 11.26
C LEU A 874 -1.96 74.86 10.52
#